data_9b4bc734efc08086cc5ad78b17503e1f
#
_entry.id   9b4bc734efc08086cc5ad78b17503e1f
#
_cell.length_a   1.000
_cell.length_b   1.000
_cell.length_c   1.000
_cell.angle_alpha   90.00
_cell.angle_beta   90.00
_cell.angle_gamma   90.00
#
_symmetry.space_group_name_H-M   'P 1'
#
loop_
_entity.id
_entity.type
_entity.pdbx_description
1 polymer ?
#
loop_
_entity_poly.entity_id
_entity_poly.type
_entity_poly.pdbx_seq_one_letter_code
_entity_poly.pdbx_strand_id
1 'polypeptide(L)'
;MRDLPRLPLRPLSPVSLMLFAAVAHAQADAPASPTPTQTTALAPIFVTANPLGDTDLISPTAQLSGDALTRRQADSLGETLNGLPGVSTTTYGPMVGRPIIRGMDGDRIRLLQNGVAAYDASSLSYDHAVPQDPLSIERVEIVRGPAALLYGGNAVGGVVNTIDNRIPRDAIEGVTGALDARYGGANSVRAGAAQVEGGNGRFAFHVDAFDRETSKLRIPGYARSSQQRAIDGPDTPQPDGNVPNSDGRVHGGAVGASYTWADGFAGLSYSGYESNYGSVAEDDVRLRMRQERLALASEIRNLSGPFTKLKFDFAYTDYRHKEVDNGETATTFRNRGYEARIEARHRRIGPFEGAIGVQFGQNTFSALGDELLVPSTRTNSVALFGLEEWQVVPALKLSLGGRFEHVKVDPDPAGVEKFAGAQPRDFNAGSVSAGALFSLTPVWSVAANVAYTERAPTFYELYSNGPHDATGQFLIGNPNASKEKAVSTDLSLRYASGPNRGSVGVFYNRFSNYLTEYNTGRVVNDDGEPVAPGTDGSLNEAIYRGVRAEFYGIELDGKWRAFARRGHTVDLELTADYTHARNVDTGQPLPRVAPLRATLAADYGYGPFGARAQVTHAWSQHRVPDNDFSTDGYTSLGVMLTYKFRVGATHWLAYLRGDNLTNQEIRYSTSVVRGLAPEGGRSVMAGLRTTF
;
A
#
# COMPACT_ATOMS: atom_id res chain seq x y z
N MET A 1 -11.65 51.47 25.16
CA MET A 1 -10.86 51.05 24.02
C MET A 1 -9.99 49.91 24.51
N ARG A 2 -10.37 48.70 24.15
CA ARG A 2 -9.63 47.46 24.57
C ARG A 2 -8.82 46.99 23.38
N ASP A 3 -7.54 46.78 23.62
CA ASP A 3 -6.55 46.34 22.65
C ASP A 3 -6.82 44.89 22.19
N LEU A 4 -6.88 44.68 20.87
CA LEU A 4 -6.87 43.35 20.26
C LEU A 4 -5.43 42.88 20.07
N PRO A 5 -5.11 41.61 20.37
CA PRO A 5 -3.76 41.10 20.18
C PRO A 5 -3.43 40.90 18.69
N ARG A 6 -2.28 41.44 18.28
CA ARG A 6 -1.68 41.24 16.94
C ARG A 6 -1.14 39.83 16.81
N LEU A 7 -1.65 39.04 15.89
CA LEU A 7 -1.08 37.77 15.45
C LEU A 7 0.24 38.03 14.70
N PRO A 8 1.33 37.31 15.00
CA PRO A 8 2.58 37.45 14.26
C PRO A 8 2.47 36.76 12.89
N LEU A 9 2.57 37.54 11.81
CA LEU A 9 2.82 37.07 10.46
C LEU A 9 4.23 36.47 10.40
N ARG A 10 4.35 35.17 10.33
CA ARG A 10 5.62 34.49 9.98
C ARG A 10 5.87 34.68 8.47
N PRO A 11 7.10 34.99 8.03
CA PRO A 11 7.41 35.12 6.63
C PRO A 11 7.29 33.76 5.92
N LEU A 12 6.60 33.76 4.79
CA LEU A 12 6.57 32.62 3.85
C LEU A 12 8.00 32.34 3.37
N SER A 13 8.40 31.10 3.36
CA SER A 13 9.73 30.69 2.89
C SER A 13 9.90 31.04 1.40
N PRO A 14 11.12 31.35 0.93
CA PRO A 14 11.37 31.84 -0.44
C PRO A 14 11.00 30.86 -1.58
N VAL A 15 10.70 29.62 -1.27
CA VAL A 15 10.24 28.61 -2.25
C VAL A 15 8.82 28.89 -2.75
N SER A 16 7.96 29.53 -1.93
CA SER A 16 6.58 29.83 -2.33
C SER A 16 6.47 31.00 -3.32
N LEU A 17 7.50 31.81 -3.52
CA LEU A 17 7.44 33.01 -4.37
C LEU A 17 7.92 32.77 -5.80
N MET A 18 8.64 31.69 -6.10
CA MET A 18 9.18 31.45 -7.46
C MET A 18 8.18 30.78 -8.43
N LEU A 19 7.07 30.22 -7.96
CA LEU A 19 6.09 29.53 -8.81
C LEU A 19 5.07 30.45 -9.47
N PHE A 20 4.93 31.73 -9.07
CA PHE A 20 3.92 32.63 -9.62
C PHE A 20 4.39 33.47 -10.85
N ALA A 21 5.68 33.45 -11.19
CA ALA A 21 6.23 34.31 -12.25
C ALA A 21 6.25 33.69 -13.66
N ALA A 22 5.95 32.39 -13.83
CA ALA A 22 6.09 31.71 -15.13
C ALA A 22 4.81 31.64 -15.99
N VAL A 23 3.66 32.17 -15.55
CA VAL A 23 2.35 31.98 -16.23
C VAL A 23 1.97 33.15 -17.17
N ALA A 24 2.81 34.16 -17.35
CA ALA A 24 2.36 35.43 -17.95
C ALA A 24 2.75 35.65 -19.43
N HIS A 25 3.04 34.64 -20.25
CA HIS A 25 3.21 34.85 -21.71
C HIS A 25 2.74 33.63 -22.53
N ALA A 26 1.44 33.57 -22.79
CA ALA A 26 0.90 32.82 -23.92
C ALA A 26 -0.10 33.69 -24.67
N GLN A 27 0.23 34.04 -25.91
CA GLN A 27 -0.60 34.82 -26.82
C GLN A 27 -1.84 34.03 -27.28
N ALA A 28 -2.96 34.75 -27.40
CA ALA A 28 -4.24 34.25 -27.89
C ALA A 28 -4.23 34.11 -29.42
N ASP A 29 -4.75 32.98 -29.90
CA ASP A 29 -5.27 32.86 -31.29
C ASP A 29 -6.59 32.04 -31.31
N ALA A 30 -7.48 32.63 -32.04
CA ALA A 30 -8.78 32.33 -32.67
C ALA A 30 -9.59 31.04 -32.34
N PRO A 31 -10.96 31.10 -32.42
CA PRO A 31 -11.87 30.07 -31.94
C PRO A 31 -12.02 28.89 -32.92
N ALA A 32 -11.77 27.69 -32.46
CA ALA A 32 -12.08 26.44 -33.15
C ALA A 32 -13.50 25.97 -32.87
N SER A 33 -14.13 25.45 -33.92
CA SER A 33 -15.49 24.90 -33.95
C SER A 33 -15.73 23.74 -32.96
N PRO A 34 -16.95 23.46 -32.52
CA PRO A 34 -17.22 22.44 -31.52
C PRO A 34 -16.99 21.04 -32.10
N THR A 35 -16.01 20.34 -31.54
CA THR A 35 -15.77 18.93 -31.81
C THR A 35 -16.83 18.07 -31.10
N PRO A 36 -17.33 16.99 -31.71
CA PRO A 36 -18.38 16.15 -31.11
C PRO A 36 -17.88 15.50 -29.82
N THR A 37 -18.74 15.46 -28.82
CA THR A 37 -18.55 14.84 -27.52
C THR A 37 -18.09 13.37 -27.70
N GLN A 38 -16.80 13.12 -27.53
CA GLN A 38 -16.29 11.77 -27.40
C GLN A 38 -16.91 11.16 -26.14
N THR A 39 -17.74 10.15 -26.31
CA THR A 39 -18.08 9.20 -25.27
C THR A 39 -16.77 8.63 -24.76
N THR A 40 -16.37 9.01 -23.55
CA THR A 40 -15.17 8.48 -22.91
C THR A 40 -15.39 6.98 -22.69
N ALA A 41 -14.97 6.17 -23.62
CA ALA A 41 -14.75 4.76 -23.37
C ALA A 41 -13.74 4.70 -22.19
N LEU A 42 -14.09 3.97 -21.14
CA LEU A 42 -13.16 3.71 -20.05
C LEU A 42 -11.88 3.17 -20.68
N ALA A 43 -10.75 3.81 -20.42
CA ALA A 43 -9.47 3.31 -20.89
C ALA A 43 -9.31 1.85 -20.42
N PRO A 44 -8.83 0.96 -21.28
CA PRO A 44 -8.61 -0.42 -20.90
C PRO A 44 -7.69 -0.49 -19.68
N ILE A 45 -8.01 -1.35 -18.73
CA ILE A 45 -7.21 -1.54 -17.52
C ILE A 45 -5.94 -2.28 -17.92
N PHE A 46 -4.85 -1.55 -18.12
CA PHE A 46 -3.53 -2.15 -18.30
C PHE A 46 -2.87 -2.29 -16.95
N VAL A 47 -2.68 -3.52 -16.48
CA VAL A 47 -1.93 -3.79 -15.24
C VAL A 47 -0.47 -4.05 -15.64
N THR A 48 0.42 -3.14 -15.31
CA THR A 48 1.87 -3.29 -15.61
C THR A 48 2.49 -4.42 -14.80
N ALA A 49 1.84 -4.83 -13.71
CA ALA A 49 2.18 -6.04 -12.96
C ALA A 49 1.74 -7.34 -13.67
N ASN A 50 1.10 -7.30 -14.85
CA ASN A 50 0.95 -8.45 -15.71
C ASN A 50 1.98 -8.38 -16.85
N PRO A 51 2.94 -9.32 -16.95
CA PRO A 51 3.96 -9.32 -18.00
C PRO A 51 3.39 -9.31 -19.41
N LEU A 52 2.19 -9.85 -19.59
CA LEU A 52 1.54 -9.97 -20.91
C LEU A 52 0.72 -8.72 -21.28
N GLY A 53 0.42 -7.84 -20.33
CA GLY A 53 -0.28 -6.58 -20.57
C GLY A 53 -1.75 -6.73 -20.98
N ASP A 54 -2.34 -7.90 -20.79
CA ASP A 54 -3.72 -8.20 -21.15
C ASP A 54 -4.73 -7.52 -20.22
N THR A 55 -5.88 -7.14 -20.80
CA THR A 55 -7.04 -6.63 -20.06
C THR A 55 -7.87 -7.74 -19.42
N ASP A 56 -7.82 -8.95 -19.99
CA ASP A 56 -8.58 -10.13 -19.56
C ASP A 56 -7.73 -10.98 -18.59
N LEU A 57 -7.48 -10.43 -17.41
CA LEU A 57 -6.68 -11.07 -16.38
C LEU A 57 -7.42 -12.22 -15.72
N ILE A 58 -6.77 -13.38 -15.64
CA ILE A 58 -7.29 -14.54 -14.91
C ILE A 58 -7.25 -14.27 -13.41
N SER A 59 -6.13 -13.70 -12.93
CA SER A 59 -5.95 -13.35 -11.52
C SER A 59 -6.83 -12.17 -11.08
N PRO A 60 -7.36 -12.16 -9.85
CA PRO A 60 -8.07 -11.02 -9.29
C PRO A 60 -7.13 -9.81 -9.17
N THR A 61 -7.50 -8.70 -9.80
CA THR A 61 -6.73 -7.45 -9.78
C THR A 61 -7.61 -6.27 -9.42
N ALA A 62 -7.01 -5.26 -8.82
CA ALA A 62 -7.63 -3.95 -8.63
C ALA A 62 -6.65 -2.86 -9.08
N GLN A 63 -7.17 -1.78 -9.65
CA GLN A 63 -6.39 -0.64 -10.07
C GLN A 63 -7.04 0.65 -9.60
N LEU A 64 -6.24 1.57 -9.07
CA LEU A 64 -6.63 2.93 -8.76
C LEU A 64 -5.75 3.89 -9.57
N SER A 65 -6.36 4.81 -10.32
CA SER A 65 -5.67 5.86 -11.08
C SER A 65 -6.60 7.06 -11.31
N GLY A 66 -6.03 8.20 -11.72
CA GLY A 66 -6.78 9.40 -12.05
C GLY A 66 -7.75 9.84 -10.95
N ASP A 67 -8.97 10.23 -11.33
CA ASP A 67 -10.00 10.71 -10.38
C ASP A 67 -10.34 9.69 -9.28
N ALA A 68 -10.28 8.38 -9.58
CA ALA A 68 -10.56 7.33 -8.61
C ALA A 68 -9.48 7.27 -7.50
N LEU A 69 -8.22 7.44 -7.86
CA LEU A 69 -7.13 7.54 -6.90
C LEU A 69 -7.22 8.85 -6.12
N THR A 70 -7.39 10.00 -6.81
CA THR A 70 -7.49 11.33 -6.17
C THR A 70 -8.59 11.39 -5.11
N ARG A 71 -9.73 10.73 -5.36
CA ARG A 71 -10.85 10.67 -4.39
C ARG A 71 -10.53 9.85 -3.13
N ARG A 72 -9.63 8.86 -3.24
CA ARG A 72 -9.28 7.95 -2.15
C ARG A 72 -7.99 8.32 -1.42
N GLN A 73 -7.14 9.14 -2.03
CA GLN A 73 -5.87 9.53 -1.43
C GLN A 73 -6.05 9.99 0.02
N ALA A 74 -5.36 9.31 0.92
CA ALA A 74 -5.30 9.55 2.37
C ALA A 74 -3.85 9.82 2.79
N ASP A 75 -3.57 9.84 4.08
CA ASP A 75 -2.25 10.18 4.60
C ASP A 75 -1.25 9.03 4.53
N SER A 76 -1.73 7.79 4.35
CA SER A 76 -0.89 6.60 4.17
C SER A 76 -1.31 5.79 2.94
N LEU A 77 -0.40 4.94 2.44
CA LEU A 77 -0.71 4.02 1.34
C LEU A 77 -1.79 3.01 1.76
N GLY A 78 -1.70 2.46 2.97
CA GLY A 78 -2.67 1.50 3.49
C GLY A 78 -4.08 2.09 3.54
N GLU A 79 -4.25 3.30 4.08
CA GLU A 79 -5.56 3.95 4.16
C GLU A 79 -6.09 4.36 2.78
N THR A 80 -5.22 4.75 1.84
CA THR A 80 -5.61 5.02 0.43
C THR A 80 -6.24 3.80 -0.23
N LEU A 81 -5.79 2.59 0.12
CA LEU A 81 -6.28 1.32 -0.43
C LEU A 81 -7.39 0.67 0.41
N ASN A 82 -7.58 1.13 1.65
CA ASN A 82 -8.57 0.58 2.56
C ASN A 82 -9.99 0.63 1.96
N GLY A 83 -10.75 -0.46 2.14
CA GLY A 83 -12.12 -0.59 1.59
C GLY A 83 -12.18 -0.96 0.10
N LEU A 84 -11.06 -1.26 -0.56
CA LEU A 84 -11.10 -2.10 -1.77
C LEU A 84 -11.46 -3.53 -1.35
N PRO A 85 -12.17 -4.31 -2.18
CA PRO A 85 -12.57 -5.67 -1.82
C PRO A 85 -11.38 -6.51 -1.35
N GLY A 86 -11.48 -7.08 -0.14
CA GLY A 86 -10.44 -7.87 0.49
C GLY A 86 -9.19 -7.09 0.93
N VAL A 87 -9.21 -5.76 0.89
CA VAL A 87 -8.08 -4.91 1.31
C VAL A 87 -8.46 -4.07 2.52
N SER A 88 -7.68 -4.17 3.56
CA SER A 88 -7.73 -3.34 4.77
C SER A 88 -6.36 -2.72 5.04
N THR A 89 -6.19 -2.05 6.15
CA THR A 89 -4.93 -1.38 6.52
C THR A 89 -4.56 -1.70 7.95
N THR A 90 -3.25 -1.81 8.22
CA THR A 90 -2.74 -1.60 9.57
C THR A 90 -2.73 -0.10 9.83
N THR A 91 -3.23 0.37 10.95
CA THR A 91 -3.05 1.77 11.34
C THR A 91 -2.28 1.86 12.64
N TYR A 92 -1.37 2.84 12.69
CA TYR A 92 -0.67 3.24 13.91
C TYR A 92 -0.70 4.77 14.01
N GLY A 93 -1.93 5.32 13.96
CA GLY A 93 -2.16 6.74 13.76
C GLY A 93 -2.20 7.15 12.28
N PRO A 94 -2.50 8.43 11.98
CA PRO A 94 -2.83 8.87 10.62
C PRO A 94 -1.67 8.76 9.62
N MET A 95 -0.41 8.88 10.10
CA MET A 95 0.77 8.87 9.23
C MET A 95 1.22 7.47 8.84
N VAL A 96 0.72 6.43 9.52
CA VAL A 96 1.18 5.06 9.38
C VAL A 96 0.05 4.15 8.96
N GLY A 97 0.25 3.41 7.89
CA GLY A 97 -0.70 2.41 7.40
C GLY A 97 -0.10 1.59 6.26
N ARG A 98 -0.08 0.28 6.46
CA ARG A 98 0.35 -0.70 5.47
C ARG A 98 -0.86 -1.50 5.00
N PRO A 99 -0.99 -1.82 3.71
CA PRO A 99 -2.11 -2.62 3.24
C PRO A 99 -2.07 -4.05 3.81
N ILE A 100 -3.24 -4.55 4.16
CA ILE A 100 -3.52 -5.95 4.50
C ILE A 100 -4.39 -6.50 3.38
N ILE A 101 -4.08 -7.67 2.86
CA ILE A 101 -4.87 -8.33 1.82
C ILE A 101 -5.39 -9.67 2.35
N ARG A 102 -6.72 -9.82 2.41
CA ARG A 102 -7.39 -11.05 2.89
C ARG A 102 -6.92 -11.52 4.27
N GLY A 103 -6.64 -10.57 5.18
CA GLY A 103 -6.13 -10.84 6.51
C GLY A 103 -4.64 -11.20 6.59
N MET A 104 -3.92 -11.15 5.48
CA MET A 104 -2.47 -11.35 5.44
C MET A 104 -1.76 -10.00 5.41
N ASP A 105 -0.69 -9.87 6.20
CA ASP A 105 0.11 -8.65 6.37
C ASP A 105 1.63 -8.93 6.31
N GLY A 106 2.42 -7.90 6.64
CA GLY A 106 3.88 -7.99 6.71
C GLY A 106 4.50 -8.45 5.39
N ASP A 107 5.48 -9.33 5.48
CA ASP A 107 6.19 -9.88 4.31
C ASP A 107 5.40 -10.93 3.51
N ARG A 108 4.09 -11.05 3.73
CA ARG A 108 3.19 -11.81 2.85
C ARG A 108 2.56 -10.94 1.77
N ILE A 109 2.75 -9.62 1.87
CA ILE A 109 2.35 -8.65 0.86
C ILE A 109 3.59 -7.97 0.32
N ARG A 110 3.84 -8.12 -0.97
CA ARG A 110 4.95 -7.49 -1.65
C ARG A 110 4.59 -6.05 -2.02
N LEU A 111 5.27 -5.07 -1.40
CA LEU A 111 5.18 -3.67 -1.81
C LEU A 111 6.25 -3.37 -2.85
N LEU A 112 5.82 -2.86 -4.00
CA LEU A 112 6.69 -2.50 -5.12
C LEU A 112 6.49 -1.04 -5.51
N GLN A 113 7.54 -0.44 -6.01
CA GLN A 113 7.52 0.84 -6.71
C GLN A 113 8.08 0.65 -8.11
N ASN A 114 7.21 0.85 -9.12
CA ASN A 114 7.54 0.61 -10.53
C ASN A 114 8.02 -0.82 -10.84
N GLY A 115 7.51 -1.83 -10.09
CA GLY A 115 7.80 -3.25 -10.35
C GLY A 115 8.98 -3.84 -9.61
N VAL A 116 9.72 -3.07 -8.80
CA VAL A 116 10.84 -3.53 -7.97
C VAL A 116 10.66 -3.11 -6.51
N ALA A 117 11.28 -3.83 -5.57
CA ALA A 117 11.13 -3.61 -4.13
C ALA A 117 11.53 -2.19 -3.72
N ALA A 118 10.78 -1.65 -2.76
CA ALA A 118 11.16 -0.48 -1.97
C ALA A 118 11.58 -0.99 -0.59
N TYR A 119 12.89 -1.10 -0.35
CA TYR A 119 13.40 -1.57 0.93
C TYR A 119 13.17 -0.51 2.02
N ASP A 120 12.40 -0.87 3.05
CA ASP A 120 12.10 -0.05 4.22
C ASP A 120 12.08 -0.93 5.49
N ALA A 121 11.51 -0.47 6.58
CA ALA A 121 11.33 -1.22 7.83
C ALA A 121 9.86 -1.46 8.17
N SER A 122 8.92 -1.11 7.28
CA SER A 122 7.47 -1.16 7.57
C SER A 122 6.90 -2.57 7.73
N SER A 123 7.64 -3.62 7.37
CA SER A 123 7.26 -5.01 7.63
C SER A 123 7.71 -5.53 8.99
N LEU A 124 8.69 -4.88 9.60
CA LEU A 124 9.20 -5.27 10.92
C LEU A 124 8.27 -4.79 12.03
N SER A 125 7.83 -3.54 11.98
CA SER A 125 6.99 -2.95 13.01
C SER A 125 5.81 -2.17 12.41
N TYR A 126 4.70 -2.15 13.16
CA TYR A 126 3.44 -1.53 12.75
C TYR A 126 3.43 -0.01 12.85
N ASP A 127 4.31 0.59 13.62
CA ASP A 127 4.53 2.03 13.76
C ASP A 127 5.44 2.62 12.66
N HIS A 128 6.09 1.76 11.86
CA HIS A 128 6.95 2.18 10.77
C HIS A 128 6.15 2.47 9.49
N ALA A 129 6.10 3.75 9.09
CA ALA A 129 5.40 4.16 7.87
C ALA A 129 6.05 3.60 6.59
N VAL A 130 5.24 3.33 5.58
CA VAL A 130 5.71 3.07 4.22
C VAL A 130 6.20 4.39 3.61
N PRO A 131 7.46 4.51 3.14
CA PRO A 131 8.03 5.78 2.66
C PRO A 131 7.59 6.12 1.23
N GLN A 132 6.27 6.14 1.01
CA GLN A 132 5.63 6.48 -0.27
C GLN A 132 4.43 7.37 0.01
N ASP A 133 4.51 8.65 -0.39
CA ASP A 133 3.39 9.57 -0.24
C ASP A 133 2.36 9.36 -1.36
N PRO A 134 1.07 9.18 -1.04
CA PRO A 134 0.03 9.01 -2.04
C PRO A 134 -0.10 10.14 -3.06
N LEU A 135 0.35 11.36 -2.74
CA LEU A 135 0.33 12.51 -3.66
C LEU A 135 1.29 12.35 -4.84
N SER A 136 2.37 11.58 -4.69
CA SER A 136 3.36 11.30 -5.73
C SER A 136 3.03 10.09 -6.60
N ILE A 137 1.92 9.40 -6.31
CA ILE A 137 1.51 8.17 -7.00
C ILE A 137 0.52 8.49 -8.10
N GLU A 138 0.78 8.05 -9.34
CA GLU A 138 -0.16 8.17 -10.46
C GLU A 138 -1.13 6.99 -10.54
N ARG A 139 -0.67 5.80 -10.16
CA ARG A 139 -1.45 4.58 -10.22
C ARG A 139 -1.02 3.57 -9.16
N VAL A 140 -1.97 2.87 -8.58
CA VAL A 140 -1.72 1.70 -7.73
C VAL A 140 -2.37 0.48 -8.36
N GLU A 141 -1.61 -0.59 -8.45
CA GLU A 141 -2.07 -1.90 -8.92
C GLU A 141 -1.97 -2.90 -7.78
N ILE A 142 -3.05 -3.66 -7.58
CA ILE A 142 -3.10 -4.76 -6.62
C ILE A 142 -3.31 -6.03 -7.40
N VAL A 143 -2.37 -6.98 -7.30
CA VAL A 143 -2.43 -8.28 -7.94
C VAL A 143 -2.52 -9.36 -6.87
N ARG A 144 -3.51 -10.22 -6.98
CA ARG A 144 -3.76 -11.32 -6.04
C ARG A 144 -3.73 -12.66 -6.78
N GLY A 145 -3.54 -13.73 -6.02
CA GLY A 145 -3.51 -15.07 -6.60
C GLY A 145 -2.29 -15.36 -7.49
N PRO A 146 -2.41 -16.25 -8.47
CA PRO A 146 -1.27 -16.84 -9.19
C PRO A 146 -0.29 -15.88 -9.83
N ALA A 147 -0.74 -14.77 -10.39
CA ALA A 147 0.16 -13.80 -11.02
C ALA A 147 1.08 -13.08 -10.01
N ALA A 148 0.68 -13.03 -8.73
CA ALA A 148 1.47 -12.41 -7.68
C ALA A 148 2.80 -13.14 -7.44
N LEU A 149 2.86 -14.46 -7.64
CA LEU A 149 4.08 -15.26 -7.44
C LEU A 149 5.25 -14.83 -8.35
N LEU A 150 4.98 -14.18 -9.49
CA LEU A 150 6.02 -13.65 -10.37
C LEU A 150 6.89 -12.58 -9.70
N TYR A 151 6.40 -11.97 -8.62
CA TYR A 151 7.04 -10.87 -7.91
C TYR A 151 7.73 -11.25 -6.60
N GLY A 152 7.61 -12.50 -6.17
CA GLY A 152 8.31 -13.03 -4.99
C GLY A 152 7.54 -14.15 -4.30
N GLY A 153 8.24 -15.06 -3.64
CA GLY A 153 7.65 -16.06 -2.74
C GLY A 153 6.88 -15.42 -1.57
N ASN A 154 7.25 -14.21 -1.22
CA ASN A 154 6.58 -13.39 -0.20
C ASN A 154 5.32 -12.64 -0.71
N ALA A 155 4.84 -12.93 -1.91
CA ALA A 155 3.59 -12.38 -2.46
C ALA A 155 2.39 -13.32 -2.27
N VAL A 156 2.39 -14.16 -1.24
CA VAL A 156 1.29 -15.11 -0.95
C VAL A 156 -0.05 -14.40 -0.76
N GLY A 157 -0.05 -13.26 -0.06
CA GLY A 157 -1.22 -12.40 0.10
C GLY A 157 -1.51 -11.55 -1.12
N GLY A 158 -0.49 -11.22 -1.89
CA GLY A 158 -0.59 -10.38 -3.08
C GLY A 158 0.55 -9.38 -3.23
N VAL A 159 0.43 -8.59 -4.28
CA VAL A 159 1.37 -7.51 -4.64
C VAL A 159 0.61 -6.19 -4.68
N VAL A 160 1.19 -5.16 -4.09
CA VAL A 160 0.78 -3.76 -4.26
C VAL A 160 1.91 -3.04 -5.00
N ASN A 161 1.67 -2.62 -6.23
CA ASN A 161 2.65 -1.93 -7.06
C ASN A 161 2.21 -0.47 -7.26
N THR A 162 2.99 0.46 -6.78
CA THR A 162 2.81 1.89 -7.00
C THR A 162 3.59 2.33 -8.22
N ILE A 163 3.00 3.20 -9.02
CA ILE A 163 3.57 3.69 -10.28
C ILE A 163 3.56 5.22 -10.23
N ASP A 164 4.70 5.85 -10.51
CA ASP A 164 4.94 7.29 -10.31
C ASP A 164 5.43 8.03 -11.58
N ASN A 165 5.65 7.36 -12.70
CA ASN A 165 6.15 7.93 -13.96
C ASN A 165 7.43 8.78 -13.85
N ARG A 166 8.22 8.64 -12.78
CA ARG A 166 9.49 9.38 -12.59
C ARG A 166 10.53 9.08 -13.66
N ILE A 167 10.40 7.94 -14.35
CA ILE A 167 11.12 7.62 -15.58
C ILE A 167 10.08 7.60 -16.70
N PRO A 168 9.94 8.68 -17.51
CA PRO A 168 8.98 8.71 -18.61
C PRO A 168 9.21 7.56 -19.58
N ARG A 169 8.15 6.82 -19.93
CA ARG A 169 8.24 5.62 -20.78
C ARG A 169 7.86 5.88 -22.23
N ASP A 170 7.16 6.96 -22.45
CA ASP A 170 6.67 7.38 -23.77
C ASP A 170 7.31 8.70 -24.18
N ALA A 171 7.35 8.95 -25.50
CA ALA A 171 7.84 10.19 -26.03
C ALA A 171 6.95 11.36 -25.57
N ILE A 172 7.57 12.39 -25.02
CA ILE A 172 6.90 13.63 -24.62
C ILE A 172 7.35 14.73 -25.57
N GLU A 173 6.39 15.49 -26.11
CA GLU A 173 6.63 16.72 -26.87
C GLU A 173 6.02 17.89 -26.10
N GLY A 174 6.83 18.94 -25.86
CA GLY A 174 6.41 20.09 -25.06
C GLY A 174 6.52 19.85 -23.56
N VAL A 175 5.71 20.59 -22.79
CA VAL A 175 5.71 20.57 -21.33
C VAL A 175 4.28 20.36 -20.83
N THR A 176 4.13 19.45 -19.87
CA THR A 176 2.88 19.20 -19.14
C THR A 176 3.16 19.19 -17.64
N GLY A 177 2.13 19.33 -16.84
CA GLY A 177 2.31 19.26 -15.40
C GLY A 177 1.00 19.20 -14.64
N ALA A 178 1.13 18.99 -13.32
CA ALA A 178 0.02 19.00 -12.40
C ALA A 178 0.42 19.69 -11.09
N LEU A 179 -0.53 20.40 -10.50
CA LEU A 179 -0.44 20.93 -9.15
C LEU A 179 -1.63 20.40 -8.34
N ASP A 180 -1.40 20.02 -7.09
CA ASP A 180 -2.43 19.59 -6.14
C ASP A 180 -2.24 20.35 -4.83
N ALA A 181 -3.32 20.88 -4.26
CA ALA A 181 -3.32 21.53 -2.96
C ALA A 181 -4.53 21.09 -2.14
N ARG A 182 -4.32 20.78 -0.86
CA ARG A 182 -5.35 20.27 0.05
C ARG A 182 -5.29 20.94 1.42
N TYR A 183 -6.47 21.16 2.00
CA TYR A 183 -6.58 21.71 3.34
C TYR A 183 -7.79 21.13 4.07
N GLY A 184 -7.60 20.68 5.31
CA GLY A 184 -8.68 20.20 6.18
C GLY A 184 -8.53 18.75 6.63
N GLY A 185 -9.65 18.05 6.79
CA GLY A 185 -9.63 16.71 7.37
C GLY A 185 -9.61 16.71 8.90
N ALA A 186 -9.67 15.51 9.51
CA ALA A 186 -9.69 15.37 10.96
C ALA A 186 -8.38 15.81 11.63
N ASN A 187 -7.26 15.69 10.93
CA ASN A 187 -5.92 16.10 11.38
C ASN A 187 -5.46 17.43 10.76
N SER A 188 -6.38 18.23 10.21
CA SER A 188 -6.10 19.56 9.65
C SER A 188 -4.91 19.58 8.67
N VAL A 189 -4.92 18.61 7.75
CA VAL A 189 -3.91 18.46 6.69
C VAL A 189 -3.68 19.78 5.94
N ARG A 190 -2.42 20.11 5.70
CA ARG A 190 -1.95 21.10 4.73
C ARG A 190 -1.02 20.38 3.78
N ALA A 191 -1.43 20.21 2.54
CA ALA A 191 -0.62 19.44 1.60
C ALA A 191 -0.57 20.12 0.24
N GLY A 192 0.56 19.99 -0.42
CA GLY A 192 0.78 20.42 -1.78
C GLY A 192 1.69 19.46 -2.52
N ALA A 193 1.40 19.27 -3.81
CA ALA A 193 2.28 18.53 -4.71
C ALA A 193 2.35 19.22 -6.07
N ALA A 194 3.50 19.14 -6.70
CA ALA A 194 3.73 19.66 -8.03
C ALA A 194 4.52 18.63 -8.84
N GLN A 195 4.14 18.43 -10.10
CA GLN A 195 4.92 17.67 -11.05
C GLN A 195 4.98 18.38 -12.39
N VAL A 196 6.11 18.26 -13.06
CA VAL A 196 6.34 18.77 -14.40
C VAL A 196 7.05 17.70 -15.22
N GLU A 197 6.53 17.46 -16.40
CA GLU A 197 7.11 16.58 -17.41
C GLU A 197 7.33 17.37 -18.70
N GLY A 198 8.39 17.05 -19.40
CA GLY A 198 8.65 17.69 -20.68
C GLY A 198 9.59 16.89 -21.56
N GLY A 199 9.63 17.26 -22.84
CA GLY A 199 10.50 16.57 -23.78
C GLY A 199 10.47 17.12 -25.18
N ASN A 200 11.27 16.50 -26.04
CA ASN A 200 11.42 16.88 -27.46
C ASN A 200 11.12 15.69 -28.40
N GLY A 201 10.33 14.71 -27.93
CA GLY A 201 10.02 13.49 -28.67
C GLY A 201 11.07 12.38 -28.57
N ARG A 202 12.27 12.67 -28.04
CA ARG A 202 13.34 11.69 -27.81
C ARG A 202 13.86 11.71 -26.39
N PHE A 203 14.16 12.87 -25.85
CA PHE A 203 14.53 13.05 -24.44
C PHE A 203 13.30 13.54 -23.70
N ALA A 204 12.97 12.88 -22.61
CA ALA A 204 11.92 13.27 -21.70
C ALA A 204 12.49 13.44 -20.30
N PHE A 205 11.93 14.36 -19.53
CA PHE A 205 12.29 14.59 -18.14
C PHE A 205 11.04 14.66 -17.26
N HIS A 206 11.21 14.33 -15.99
CA HIS A 206 10.21 14.44 -14.94
C HIS A 206 10.83 15.11 -13.73
N VAL A 207 10.06 15.99 -13.08
CA VAL A 207 10.40 16.59 -11.79
C VAL A 207 9.13 16.61 -10.94
N ASP A 208 9.18 16.08 -9.73
CA ASP A 208 8.09 16.20 -8.76
C ASP A 208 8.59 16.67 -7.39
N ALA A 209 7.71 17.29 -6.64
CA ALA A 209 7.91 17.62 -5.23
C ALA A 209 6.57 17.63 -4.49
N PHE A 210 6.59 17.26 -3.23
CA PHE A 210 5.42 17.29 -2.34
C PHE A 210 5.84 17.69 -0.92
N ASP A 211 4.89 18.31 -0.22
CA ASP A 211 4.97 18.62 1.22
C ASP A 211 3.60 18.45 1.84
N ARG A 212 3.53 17.78 2.98
CA ARG A 212 2.32 17.58 3.75
C ARG A 212 2.61 17.69 5.24
N GLU A 213 1.83 18.51 5.92
CA GLU A 213 1.84 18.70 7.36
C GLU A 213 0.47 18.37 7.94
N THR A 214 0.45 17.68 9.08
CA THR A 214 -0.76 17.32 9.81
C THR A 214 -0.66 17.77 11.25
N SER A 215 -1.79 18.15 11.84
CA SER A 215 -1.96 18.38 13.28
C SER A 215 -2.43 17.09 13.96
N LYS A 216 -2.56 17.11 15.29
CA LYS A 216 -3.15 16.01 16.05
C LYS A 216 -4.51 15.60 15.50
N LEU A 217 -4.77 14.30 15.44
CA LEU A 217 -6.00 13.73 14.92
C LEU A 217 -7.17 14.01 15.85
N ARG A 218 -8.18 14.72 15.36
CA ARG A 218 -9.45 14.98 16.08
C ARG A 218 -10.33 13.74 16.01
N ILE A 219 -10.87 13.33 17.16
CA ILE A 219 -11.68 12.13 17.34
C ILE A 219 -12.97 12.43 18.09
N PRO A 220 -14.01 11.58 17.99
CA PRO A 220 -15.22 11.71 18.78
C PRO A 220 -15.04 11.02 20.16
N GLY A 221 -14.69 11.80 21.19
CA GLY A 221 -14.51 11.27 22.55
C GLY A 221 -13.09 10.83 22.87
N TYR A 222 -12.93 9.76 23.65
CA TYR A 222 -11.66 9.36 24.22
C TYR A 222 -10.75 8.66 23.21
N ALA A 223 -9.45 8.96 23.28
CA ALA A 223 -8.43 8.23 22.50
C ALA A 223 -8.37 6.76 22.93
N ARG A 224 -8.37 6.47 24.22
CA ARG A 224 -8.36 5.12 24.76
C ARG A 224 -9.75 4.50 24.73
N SER A 225 -9.86 3.25 24.28
CA SER A 225 -11.12 2.48 24.28
C SER A 225 -11.61 2.23 25.71
N SER A 226 -12.89 1.89 25.86
CA SER A 226 -13.43 1.52 27.17
C SER A 226 -12.71 0.34 27.79
N GLN A 227 -12.30 -0.65 26.98
CA GLN A 227 -11.54 -1.81 27.41
C GLN A 227 -10.13 -1.40 27.88
N GLN A 228 -9.43 -0.54 27.12
CA GLN A 228 -8.12 -0.04 27.51
C GLN A 228 -8.18 0.78 28.81
N ARG A 229 -9.16 1.68 28.92
CA ARG A 229 -9.35 2.48 30.14
C ARG A 229 -9.63 1.64 31.40
N ALA A 230 -10.30 0.50 31.23
CA ALA A 230 -10.54 -0.41 32.32
C ALA A 230 -9.24 -1.12 32.79
N ILE A 231 -8.30 -1.36 31.87
CA ILE A 231 -6.97 -1.92 32.17
C ILE A 231 -6.08 -0.88 32.82
N ASP A 232 -6.01 0.32 32.26
CA ASP A 232 -5.14 1.41 32.71
C ASP A 232 -5.50 1.95 34.09
N GLY A 233 -6.77 1.82 34.48
CA GLY A 233 -7.29 2.32 35.76
C GLY A 233 -7.58 3.83 35.77
N PRO A 234 -8.14 4.32 36.89
CA PRO A 234 -8.67 5.69 36.98
C PRO A 234 -7.59 6.79 37.06
N ASP A 235 -6.38 6.43 37.45
CA ASP A 235 -5.28 7.38 37.67
C ASP A 235 -4.51 7.69 36.37
N THR A 236 -4.72 6.92 35.30
CA THR A 236 -4.09 7.14 34.00
C THR A 236 -4.79 8.27 33.24
N PRO A 237 -4.04 9.25 32.68
CA PRO A 237 -4.61 10.31 31.88
C PRO A 237 -5.47 9.75 30.71
N GLN A 238 -6.66 10.34 30.52
CA GLN A 238 -7.62 9.89 29.47
C GLN A 238 -7.77 10.99 28.42
N PRO A 239 -6.91 11.06 27.40
CA PRO A 239 -7.02 12.07 26.34
C PRO A 239 -8.38 12.02 25.66
N ASP A 240 -9.03 13.18 25.50
CA ASP A 240 -10.34 13.35 24.88
C ASP A 240 -10.27 14.34 23.71
N GLY A 241 -11.04 14.10 22.66
CA GLY A 241 -11.18 14.95 21.48
C GLY A 241 -10.00 14.90 20.50
N ASN A 242 -8.83 14.43 20.91
CA ASN A 242 -7.65 14.31 20.06
C ASN A 242 -6.82 13.09 20.46
N VAL A 243 -6.14 12.48 19.48
CA VAL A 243 -5.11 11.46 19.74
C VAL A 243 -3.79 12.18 20.00
N PRO A 244 -3.15 11.95 21.16
CA PRO A 244 -1.83 12.49 21.45
C PRO A 244 -0.80 12.07 20.40
N ASN A 245 0.26 12.86 20.23
CA ASN A 245 1.42 12.57 19.39
C ASN A 245 1.11 12.04 17.97
N SER A 246 -0.05 12.40 17.40
CA SER A 246 -0.51 11.90 16.09
C SER A 246 -0.27 12.87 14.94
N ASP A 247 0.41 13.98 15.20
CA ASP A 247 0.82 14.95 14.18
C ASP A 247 2.07 14.48 13.43
N GLY A 248 2.27 15.04 12.24
CA GLY A 248 3.46 14.72 11.46
C GLY A 248 3.65 15.63 10.27
N ARG A 249 4.84 15.50 9.67
CA ARG A 249 5.18 16.15 8.41
C ARG A 249 5.92 15.17 7.52
N VAL A 250 5.62 15.21 6.24
CA VAL A 250 6.32 14.48 5.20
C VAL A 250 6.60 15.40 4.02
N HIS A 251 7.80 15.28 3.44
CA HIS A 251 8.14 15.97 2.21
C HIS A 251 9.10 15.12 1.37
N GLY A 252 9.15 15.43 0.10
CA GLY A 252 10.02 14.72 -0.82
C GLY A 252 9.87 15.20 -2.24
N GLY A 253 10.54 14.49 -3.13
CA GLY A 253 10.47 14.78 -4.55
C GLY A 253 11.41 13.89 -5.35
N ALA A 254 11.40 14.09 -6.66
CA ALA A 254 12.23 13.34 -7.56
C ALA A 254 12.60 14.15 -8.81
N VAL A 255 13.68 13.69 -9.43
CA VAL A 255 14.07 14.07 -10.78
C VAL A 255 14.28 12.80 -11.58
N GLY A 256 13.88 12.81 -12.85
CA GLY A 256 14.08 11.69 -13.74
C GLY A 256 14.22 12.12 -15.18
N ALA A 257 14.84 11.28 -15.97
CA ALA A 257 15.03 11.51 -17.40
C ALA A 257 15.02 10.17 -18.15
N SER A 258 14.60 10.22 -19.41
CA SER A 258 14.66 9.08 -20.29
C SER A 258 14.99 9.49 -21.71
N TYR A 259 15.60 8.55 -22.43
CA TYR A 259 15.69 8.57 -23.88
C TYR A 259 14.66 7.60 -24.44
N THR A 260 13.79 8.09 -25.31
CA THR A 260 12.70 7.31 -25.92
C THR A 260 12.92 7.20 -27.44
N TRP A 261 12.57 6.05 -27.99
CA TRP A 261 12.58 5.79 -29.43
C TRP A 261 11.35 4.97 -29.81
N ALA A 262 11.12 4.75 -31.11
CA ALA A 262 9.90 4.08 -31.58
C ALA A 262 9.61 2.75 -30.89
N ASP A 263 10.64 1.97 -30.60
CA ASP A 263 10.52 0.61 -30.06
C ASP A 263 11.00 0.50 -28.61
N GLY A 264 11.08 1.61 -27.85
CA GLY A 264 11.48 1.48 -26.46
C GLY A 264 11.87 2.77 -25.76
N PHE A 265 12.40 2.60 -24.57
CA PHE A 265 12.98 3.66 -23.75
C PHE A 265 14.08 3.12 -22.85
N ALA A 266 14.93 4.02 -22.39
CA ALA A 266 15.86 3.79 -21.29
C ALA A 266 15.97 5.07 -20.46
N GLY A 267 15.90 4.95 -19.15
CA GLY A 267 15.90 6.12 -18.27
C GLY A 267 16.32 5.82 -16.85
N LEU A 268 16.47 6.88 -16.09
CA LEU A 268 16.87 6.86 -14.69
C LEU A 268 16.09 7.92 -13.89
N SER A 269 15.95 7.69 -12.60
CA SER A 269 15.41 8.67 -11.65
C SER A 269 16.11 8.58 -10.30
N TYR A 270 16.16 9.74 -9.63
CA TYR A 270 16.58 9.85 -8.24
C TYR A 270 15.46 10.50 -7.44
N SER A 271 15.12 9.93 -6.29
CA SER A 271 14.06 10.42 -5.41
C SER A 271 14.49 10.44 -3.94
N GLY A 272 13.95 11.41 -3.20
CA GLY A 272 14.11 11.56 -1.77
C GLY A 272 12.75 11.64 -1.08
N TYR A 273 12.67 11.06 0.12
CA TYR A 273 11.51 11.10 1.01
C TYR A 273 12.00 11.34 2.43
N GLU A 274 11.40 12.29 3.12
CA GLU A 274 11.66 12.54 4.54
C GLU A 274 10.33 12.69 5.30
N SER A 275 10.26 12.10 6.50
CA SER A 275 9.11 12.25 7.40
C SER A 275 9.53 12.38 8.86
N ASN A 276 8.68 13.05 9.63
CA ASN A 276 8.78 13.18 11.08
C ASN A 276 7.36 13.13 11.65
N TYR A 277 7.05 12.08 12.40
CA TYR A 277 5.73 11.86 12.97
C TYR A 277 5.85 11.23 14.36
N GLY A 278 4.79 11.33 15.18
CA GLY A 278 4.77 10.75 16.52
C GLY A 278 4.24 9.32 16.55
N SER A 279 4.71 8.53 17.50
CA SER A 279 4.10 7.28 17.93
C SER A 279 2.85 7.57 18.75
N VAL A 280 1.69 7.01 18.37
CA VAL A 280 0.43 7.24 19.12
C VAL A 280 0.32 6.39 20.39
N ALA A 281 1.21 5.42 20.57
CA ALA A 281 1.30 4.62 21.78
C ALA A 281 2.26 5.21 22.82
N GLU A 282 3.14 6.14 22.40
CA GLU A 282 4.23 6.69 23.22
C GLU A 282 4.25 8.22 23.06
N ASP A 283 3.93 8.93 24.13
CA ASP A 283 3.65 10.38 24.10
C ASP A 283 4.85 11.23 23.63
N ASP A 284 6.09 10.79 23.91
CA ASP A 284 7.32 11.55 23.66
C ASP A 284 8.20 10.98 22.53
N VAL A 285 7.78 9.86 21.91
CA VAL A 285 8.53 9.20 20.84
C VAL A 285 8.16 9.75 19.45
N ARG A 286 9.20 10.14 18.69
CA ARG A 286 9.08 10.63 17.31
C ARG A 286 9.90 9.78 16.37
N LEU A 287 9.32 9.40 15.25
CA LEU A 287 10.00 8.69 14.17
C LEU A 287 10.46 9.69 13.10
N ARG A 288 11.79 9.74 12.87
CA ARG A 288 12.40 10.58 11.83
C ARG A 288 13.00 9.71 10.75
N MET A 289 12.35 9.70 9.60
CA MET A 289 12.63 8.81 8.49
C MET A 289 13.23 9.57 7.31
N ARG A 290 14.19 8.93 6.62
CA ARG A 290 14.72 9.36 5.32
C ARG A 290 14.92 8.16 4.43
N GLN A 291 14.50 8.28 3.17
CA GLN A 291 14.80 7.32 2.11
C GLN A 291 15.34 8.04 0.87
N GLU A 292 16.39 7.51 0.30
CA GLU A 292 16.92 7.90 -1.01
C GLU A 292 16.86 6.70 -1.95
N ARG A 293 16.46 6.94 -3.20
CA ARG A 293 16.30 5.87 -4.18
C ARG A 293 16.81 6.30 -5.54
N LEU A 294 17.69 5.47 -6.11
CA LEU A 294 18.11 5.54 -7.51
C LEU A 294 17.42 4.40 -8.27
N ALA A 295 16.71 4.72 -9.34
CA ALA A 295 16.06 3.72 -10.19
C ALA A 295 16.52 3.84 -11.65
N LEU A 296 16.61 2.68 -12.31
CA LEU A 296 16.86 2.55 -13.75
C LEU A 296 15.74 1.70 -14.35
N ALA A 297 15.23 2.09 -15.50
CA ALA A 297 14.26 1.30 -16.25
C ALA A 297 14.55 1.36 -17.74
N SER A 298 14.37 0.24 -18.42
CA SER A 298 14.50 0.15 -19.88
C SER A 298 13.52 -0.88 -20.42
N GLU A 299 12.97 -0.62 -21.58
CA GLU A 299 12.13 -1.55 -22.32
C GLU A 299 12.44 -1.46 -23.82
N ILE A 300 12.62 -2.63 -24.43
CA ILE A 300 12.78 -2.75 -25.87
C ILE A 300 11.64 -3.61 -26.40
N ARG A 301 10.89 -3.10 -27.37
CA ARG A 301 9.72 -3.73 -27.99
C ARG A 301 10.04 -4.13 -29.43
N ASN A 302 9.16 -4.90 -30.05
CA ASN A 302 9.23 -5.29 -31.46
C ASN A 302 10.56 -5.95 -31.86
N LEU A 303 11.18 -6.69 -30.94
CA LEU A 303 12.43 -7.40 -31.24
C LEU A 303 12.18 -8.47 -32.32
N SER A 304 13.13 -8.59 -33.24
CA SER A 304 13.19 -9.69 -34.20
C SER A 304 13.81 -10.91 -33.52
N GLY A 305 13.19 -12.11 -33.64
CA GLY A 305 13.73 -13.33 -33.01
C GLY A 305 12.71 -14.01 -32.08
N PRO A 306 13.17 -14.83 -31.13
CA PRO A 306 12.29 -15.59 -30.26
C PRO A 306 11.54 -14.72 -29.23
N PHE A 307 12.09 -13.59 -28.88
CA PHE A 307 11.49 -12.63 -27.94
C PHE A 307 11.00 -11.40 -28.69
N THR A 308 9.84 -10.87 -28.27
CA THR A 308 9.24 -9.66 -28.82
C THR A 308 9.48 -8.43 -27.96
N LYS A 309 9.76 -8.64 -26.66
CA LYS A 309 9.93 -7.57 -25.70
C LYS A 309 10.97 -8.00 -24.65
N LEU A 310 11.82 -7.05 -24.29
CA LEU A 310 12.76 -7.17 -23.17
C LEU A 310 12.57 -5.97 -22.25
N LYS A 311 12.42 -6.23 -20.95
CA LYS A 311 12.26 -5.21 -19.90
C LYS A 311 13.34 -5.40 -18.84
N PHE A 312 13.91 -4.29 -18.39
CA PHE A 312 14.86 -4.22 -17.28
C PHE A 312 14.42 -3.16 -16.30
N ASP A 313 14.32 -3.52 -15.03
CA ASP A 313 14.08 -2.61 -13.93
C ASP A 313 15.15 -2.84 -12.86
N PHE A 314 15.68 -1.76 -12.30
CA PHE A 314 16.65 -1.77 -11.21
C PHE A 314 16.34 -0.64 -10.23
N ALA A 315 16.53 -0.88 -8.95
CA ALA A 315 16.56 0.19 -7.96
C ALA A 315 17.55 -0.13 -6.84
N TYR A 316 18.24 0.92 -6.40
CA TYR A 316 19.00 0.96 -5.15
C TYR A 316 18.29 1.88 -4.17
N THR A 317 18.15 1.42 -2.93
CA THR A 317 17.49 2.18 -1.85
C THR A 317 18.42 2.28 -0.65
N ASP A 318 18.56 3.47 -0.08
CA ASP A 318 19.16 3.75 1.23
C ASP A 318 18.06 4.31 2.15
N TYR A 319 17.59 3.48 3.05
CA TYR A 319 16.57 3.81 4.03
C TYR A 319 17.17 3.89 5.42
N ARG A 320 16.76 4.92 6.17
CA ARG A 320 17.08 5.06 7.59
C ARG A 320 15.92 5.75 8.30
N HIS A 321 15.56 5.26 9.47
CA HIS A 321 14.79 6.05 10.42
C HIS A 321 15.41 5.98 11.81
N LYS A 322 15.03 6.94 12.64
CA LYS A 322 15.41 7.04 14.04
C LYS A 322 14.15 7.16 14.85
N GLU A 323 14.07 6.40 15.89
CA GLU A 323 13.20 6.65 17.02
C GLU A 323 13.90 7.59 17.94
N VAL A 324 13.21 8.67 18.28
CA VAL A 324 13.72 9.75 19.09
C VAL A 324 12.79 9.88 20.28
N ASP A 325 13.28 9.44 21.43
CA ASP A 325 12.60 9.56 22.72
C ASP A 325 13.12 10.75 23.48
N ASN A 326 12.23 11.61 23.99
CA ASN A 326 12.58 12.83 24.73
C ASN A 326 13.67 13.70 24.07
N GLY A 327 13.76 13.65 22.72
CA GLY A 327 14.71 14.42 21.91
C GLY A 327 16.06 13.72 21.67
N GLU A 328 16.34 12.61 22.31
CA GLU A 328 17.52 11.77 22.10
C GLU A 328 17.21 10.61 21.16
N THR A 329 18.21 10.13 20.42
CA THR A 329 18.02 8.98 19.53
C THR A 329 18.09 7.69 20.34
N ALA A 330 16.97 7.02 20.53
CA ALA A 330 16.88 5.71 21.18
C ALA A 330 17.36 4.61 20.22
N THR A 331 16.71 4.45 19.08
CA THR A 331 17.04 3.40 18.10
C THR A 331 17.24 3.97 16.70
N THR A 332 18.14 3.38 15.94
CA THR A 332 18.37 3.70 14.53
C THR A 332 18.20 2.44 13.68
N PHE A 333 17.22 2.45 12.79
CA PHE A 333 16.97 1.42 11.80
C PHE A 333 17.55 1.81 10.44
N ARG A 334 18.16 0.87 9.75
CA ARG A 334 18.69 1.06 8.40
C ARG A 334 18.33 -0.15 7.53
N ASN A 335 17.98 0.12 6.27
CA ASN A 335 17.80 -0.91 5.27
C ASN A 335 18.39 -0.41 3.94
N ARG A 336 19.50 -0.99 3.52
CA ARG A 336 20.17 -0.65 2.26
C ARG A 336 20.15 -1.84 1.35
N GLY A 337 19.72 -1.63 0.13
CA GLY A 337 19.64 -2.73 -0.80
C GLY A 337 19.40 -2.33 -2.23
N TYR A 338 19.50 -3.32 -3.11
CA TYR A 338 19.14 -3.19 -4.51
C TYR A 338 18.33 -4.39 -4.98
N GLU A 339 17.46 -4.13 -5.95
CA GLU A 339 16.77 -5.18 -6.69
C GLU A 339 16.91 -4.90 -8.20
N ALA A 340 17.18 -5.94 -8.94
CA ALA A 340 17.21 -5.94 -10.40
C ALA A 340 16.27 -7.02 -10.93
N ARG A 341 15.50 -6.68 -11.97
CA ARG A 341 14.58 -7.59 -12.65
C ARG A 341 14.76 -7.48 -14.15
N ILE A 342 14.91 -8.63 -14.81
CA ILE A 342 14.93 -8.75 -16.27
C ILE A 342 13.78 -9.66 -16.66
N GLU A 343 12.99 -9.23 -17.63
CA GLU A 343 11.82 -9.95 -18.11
C GLU A 343 11.81 -9.93 -19.64
N ALA A 344 11.61 -11.09 -20.24
CA ALA A 344 11.52 -11.28 -21.70
C ALA A 344 10.18 -11.92 -22.05
N ARG A 345 9.41 -11.27 -22.94
CA ARG A 345 8.19 -11.81 -23.52
C ARG A 345 8.56 -12.53 -24.82
N HIS A 346 8.21 -13.79 -24.94
CA HIS A 346 8.50 -14.52 -26.14
C HIS A 346 7.47 -14.23 -27.25
N ARG A 347 7.86 -14.50 -28.48
CA ARG A 347 6.96 -14.46 -29.64
C ARG A 347 5.87 -15.51 -29.46
N ARG A 348 4.64 -15.17 -29.84
CA ARG A 348 3.53 -16.12 -29.80
C ARG A 348 3.87 -17.39 -30.61
N ILE A 349 3.75 -18.56 -29.98
CA ILE A 349 4.03 -19.89 -30.54
C ILE A 349 2.71 -20.64 -30.60
N GLY A 350 2.03 -20.59 -31.77
CA GLY A 350 0.67 -21.12 -31.90
C GLY A 350 -0.31 -20.41 -30.98
N PRO A 351 -0.99 -21.13 -30.06
CA PRO A 351 -1.89 -20.52 -29.05
C PRO A 351 -1.20 -20.02 -27.79
N PHE A 352 0.12 -20.20 -27.65
CA PHE A 352 0.90 -19.91 -26.45
C PHE A 352 1.51 -18.52 -26.51
N GLU A 353 1.41 -17.80 -25.41
CA GLU A 353 2.01 -16.50 -25.18
C GLU A 353 2.50 -16.41 -23.74
N GLY A 354 3.76 -16.01 -23.55
CA GLY A 354 4.32 -16.04 -22.23
C GLY A 354 5.50 -15.10 -22.03
N ALA A 355 5.97 -15.05 -20.78
CA ALA A 355 7.11 -14.29 -20.35
C ALA A 355 7.96 -15.12 -19.37
N ILE A 356 9.28 -14.95 -19.46
CA ILE A 356 10.25 -15.50 -18.52
C ILE A 356 11.10 -14.37 -17.97
N GLY A 357 11.62 -14.55 -16.77
CA GLY A 357 12.50 -13.53 -16.21
C GLY A 357 13.34 -14.03 -15.06
N VAL A 358 14.31 -13.20 -14.70
CA VAL A 358 15.20 -13.39 -13.56
C VAL A 358 15.12 -12.17 -12.65
N GLN A 359 15.30 -12.39 -11.36
CA GLN A 359 15.28 -11.33 -10.36
C GLN A 359 16.43 -11.56 -9.38
N PHE A 360 17.13 -10.48 -9.01
CA PHE A 360 18.24 -10.48 -8.07
C PHE A 360 17.94 -9.42 -7.02
N GLY A 361 18.11 -9.77 -5.75
CA GLY A 361 17.91 -8.82 -4.64
C GLY A 361 19.00 -9.00 -3.60
N GLN A 362 19.43 -7.89 -3.03
CA GLN A 362 20.27 -7.86 -1.84
C GLN A 362 19.87 -6.69 -0.97
N ASN A 363 19.74 -6.93 0.31
CA ASN A 363 19.61 -5.84 1.29
C ASN A 363 20.36 -6.20 2.58
N THR A 364 20.74 -5.17 3.33
CA THR A 364 21.28 -5.27 4.68
C THR A 364 20.42 -4.44 5.60
N PHE A 365 19.85 -5.10 6.58
CA PHE A 365 19.03 -4.50 7.62
C PHE A 365 19.78 -4.43 8.94
N SER A 366 19.62 -3.36 9.71
CA SER A 366 20.11 -3.23 11.09
C SER A 366 19.17 -2.38 11.93
N ALA A 367 19.04 -2.76 13.21
CA ALA A 367 18.45 -1.97 14.28
C ALA A 367 19.52 -1.79 15.35
N LEU A 368 19.87 -0.57 15.70
CA LEU A 368 20.98 -0.23 16.61
C LEU A 368 20.50 0.79 17.63
N GLY A 369 20.58 0.47 18.89
CA GLY A 369 20.12 1.30 20.01
C GLY A 369 19.39 0.46 21.05
N ASP A 370 18.44 1.07 21.75
CA ASP A 370 17.73 0.47 22.87
C ASP A 370 16.86 -0.72 22.39
N GLU A 371 16.17 -0.58 21.27
CA GLU A 371 15.47 -1.69 20.58
C GLU A 371 16.43 -2.47 19.66
N LEU A 372 17.49 -3.04 20.19
CA LEU A 372 18.35 -3.96 19.45
C LEU A 372 17.64 -5.32 19.30
N LEU A 373 16.57 -5.34 18.49
CA LEU A 373 15.69 -6.50 18.31
C LEU A 373 16.32 -7.62 17.47
N VAL A 374 17.12 -7.27 16.45
CA VAL A 374 17.70 -8.21 15.49
C VAL A 374 19.18 -7.90 15.23
N PRO A 375 20.01 -8.92 14.93
CA PRO A 375 21.39 -8.67 14.48
C PRO A 375 21.37 -7.97 13.11
N SER A 376 22.43 -7.25 12.78
CA SER A 376 22.62 -6.77 11.42
C SER A 376 22.57 -7.97 10.47
N THR A 377 21.70 -7.94 9.47
CA THR A 377 21.45 -9.13 8.63
C THR A 377 21.47 -8.77 7.15
N ARG A 378 22.26 -9.50 6.37
CA ARG A 378 22.26 -9.43 4.91
C ARG A 378 21.36 -10.52 4.34
N THR A 379 20.41 -10.11 3.50
CA THR A 379 19.56 -11.04 2.75
C THR A 379 19.90 -10.93 1.27
N ASN A 380 20.23 -12.06 0.64
CA ASN A 380 20.46 -12.17 -0.80
C ASN A 380 19.41 -13.08 -1.42
N SER A 381 18.87 -12.70 -2.57
CA SER A 381 17.92 -13.53 -3.30
C SER A 381 18.21 -13.57 -4.79
N VAL A 382 17.99 -14.73 -5.38
CA VAL A 382 18.04 -14.95 -6.84
C VAL A 382 16.84 -15.78 -7.23
N ALA A 383 16.10 -15.34 -8.24
CA ALA A 383 14.93 -16.07 -8.70
C ALA A 383 14.85 -16.17 -10.21
N LEU A 384 14.31 -17.30 -10.66
CA LEU A 384 13.84 -17.55 -12.03
C LEU A 384 12.33 -17.67 -11.96
N PHE A 385 11.61 -17.00 -12.87
CA PHE A 385 10.15 -17.05 -12.95
C PHE A 385 9.67 -17.09 -14.39
N GLY A 386 8.44 -17.57 -14.57
CA GLY A 386 7.78 -17.58 -15.87
C GLY A 386 6.26 -17.65 -15.74
N LEU A 387 5.60 -17.14 -16.74
CA LEU A 387 4.15 -17.22 -16.95
C LEU A 387 3.90 -17.59 -18.39
N GLU A 388 3.01 -18.56 -18.61
CA GLU A 388 2.55 -18.99 -19.92
C GLU A 388 1.04 -18.92 -19.97
N GLU A 389 0.47 -18.30 -21.00
CA GLU A 389 -0.96 -18.30 -21.30
C GLU A 389 -1.26 -19.10 -22.58
N TRP A 390 -2.31 -19.87 -22.54
CA TRP A 390 -2.77 -20.71 -23.62
C TRP A 390 -4.22 -20.40 -23.95
N GLN A 391 -4.49 -19.86 -25.15
CA GLN A 391 -5.83 -19.72 -25.68
C GLN A 391 -6.27 -21.06 -26.29
N VAL A 392 -6.95 -21.90 -25.52
CA VAL A 392 -7.38 -23.27 -25.92
C VAL A 392 -8.44 -23.19 -26.99
N VAL A 393 -9.48 -22.42 -26.72
CA VAL A 393 -10.57 -22.04 -27.65
C VAL A 393 -10.97 -20.59 -27.38
N PRO A 394 -11.71 -19.91 -28.25
CA PRO A 394 -12.07 -18.51 -28.03
C PRO A 394 -12.72 -18.20 -26.65
N ALA A 395 -13.41 -19.20 -26.09
CA ALA A 395 -14.09 -19.07 -24.81
C ALA A 395 -13.20 -19.48 -23.59
N LEU A 396 -12.04 -20.14 -23.78
CA LEU A 396 -11.23 -20.70 -22.70
C LEU A 396 -9.77 -20.30 -22.85
N LYS A 397 -9.28 -19.53 -21.87
CA LYS A 397 -7.88 -19.20 -21.69
C LYS A 397 -7.38 -19.90 -20.42
N LEU A 398 -6.24 -20.55 -20.50
CA LEU A 398 -5.51 -21.15 -19.37
C LEU A 398 -4.24 -20.34 -19.11
N SER A 399 -3.76 -20.36 -17.89
CA SER A 399 -2.43 -19.84 -17.52
C SER A 399 -1.69 -20.80 -16.62
N LEU A 400 -0.36 -20.84 -16.78
CA LEU A 400 0.55 -21.60 -15.92
C LEU A 400 1.67 -20.64 -15.48
N GLY A 401 1.92 -20.57 -14.18
CA GLY A 401 3.00 -19.76 -13.61
C GLY A 401 3.95 -20.62 -12.79
N GLY A 402 5.22 -20.20 -12.77
CA GLY A 402 6.22 -20.83 -11.94
C GLY A 402 7.29 -19.86 -11.45
N ARG A 403 7.83 -20.10 -10.26
CA ARG A 403 8.95 -19.37 -9.68
C ARG A 403 9.79 -20.32 -8.87
N PHE A 404 11.10 -20.22 -9.04
CA PHE A 404 12.10 -20.81 -8.15
C PHE A 404 12.97 -19.69 -7.61
N GLU A 405 13.19 -19.69 -6.29
CA GLU A 405 13.93 -18.64 -5.60
C GLU A 405 14.90 -19.26 -4.58
N HIS A 406 16.14 -18.82 -4.64
CA HIS A 406 17.15 -19.09 -3.62
C HIS A 406 17.33 -17.86 -2.76
N VAL A 407 17.17 -18.00 -1.44
CA VAL A 407 17.31 -16.92 -0.45
C VAL A 407 18.33 -17.33 0.58
N LYS A 408 19.35 -16.47 0.77
CA LYS A 408 20.33 -16.59 1.85
C LYS A 408 20.12 -15.46 2.85
N VAL A 409 19.94 -15.81 4.12
CA VAL A 409 19.81 -14.88 5.26
C VAL A 409 21.07 -15.03 6.11
N ASP A 410 21.89 -13.99 6.17
CA ASP A 410 23.26 -14.01 6.71
C ASP A 410 23.38 -12.97 7.85
N PRO A 411 23.17 -13.39 9.11
CA PRO A 411 23.27 -12.51 10.27
C PRO A 411 24.73 -12.20 10.59
N ASP A 412 24.99 -10.97 11.03
CA ASP A 412 26.26 -10.53 11.62
C ASP A 412 26.02 -10.18 13.09
N PRO A 413 26.33 -11.09 14.02
CA PRO A 413 26.15 -10.83 15.45
C PRO A 413 27.03 -9.70 16.00
N ALA A 414 28.10 -9.28 15.27
CA ALA A 414 28.99 -8.16 15.61
C ALA A 414 29.47 -8.15 17.08
N GLY A 415 29.64 -9.34 17.69
CA GLY A 415 30.06 -9.49 19.09
C GLY A 415 28.95 -9.24 20.14
N VAL A 416 27.71 -9.09 19.73
CA VAL A 416 26.55 -8.97 20.62
C VAL A 416 26.18 -10.35 21.16
N GLU A 417 26.34 -10.57 22.46
CA GLU A 417 26.22 -11.89 23.10
C GLU A 417 24.86 -12.55 22.85
N LYS A 418 23.76 -11.81 22.94
CA LYS A 418 22.40 -12.34 22.72
C LYS A 418 22.17 -12.88 21.29
N PHE A 419 23.02 -12.54 20.32
CA PHE A 419 22.98 -13.05 18.93
C PHE A 419 24.11 -14.00 18.57
N ALA A 420 25.01 -14.37 19.51
CA ALA A 420 26.17 -15.20 19.26
C ALA A 420 25.83 -16.58 18.60
N GLY A 421 24.61 -17.07 18.83
CA GLY A 421 24.09 -18.30 18.22
C GLY A 421 23.49 -18.15 16.82
N ALA A 422 23.37 -16.93 16.29
CA ALA A 422 22.79 -16.71 14.97
C ALA A 422 23.73 -17.23 13.86
N GLN A 423 23.22 -18.08 13.00
CA GLN A 423 23.97 -18.70 11.90
C GLN A 423 23.30 -18.42 10.56
N PRO A 424 24.06 -18.31 9.47
CA PRO A 424 23.49 -18.16 8.14
C PRO A 424 22.51 -19.29 7.77
N ARG A 425 21.43 -18.93 7.07
CA ARG A 425 20.40 -19.88 6.61
C ARG A 425 20.17 -19.71 5.11
N ASP A 426 20.05 -20.84 4.43
CA ASP A 426 19.77 -20.92 2.99
C ASP A 426 18.43 -21.61 2.76
N PHE A 427 17.62 -21.03 1.86
CA PHE A 427 16.29 -21.53 1.51
C PHE A 427 16.13 -21.61 0.00
N ASN A 428 15.62 -22.74 -0.48
CA ASN A 428 15.17 -22.92 -1.85
C ASN A 428 13.65 -23.00 -1.85
N ALA A 429 12.98 -21.99 -2.42
CA ALA A 429 11.54 -21.88 -2.45
C ALA A 429 11.02 -22.10 -3.88
N GLY A 430 10.07 -23.01 -4.05
CA GLY A 430 9.42 -23.31 -5.31
C GLY A 430 7.93 -22.96 -5.25
N SER A 431 7.44 -22.20 -6.23
CA SER A 431 6.02 -21.83 -6.32
C SER A 431 5.50 -22.12 -7.72
N VAL A 432 4.29 -22.67 -7.81
CA VAL A 432 3.62 -22.96 -9.08
C VAL A 432 2.17 -22.54 -9.02
N SER A 433 1.58 -22.17 -10.17
CA SER A 433 0.19 -21.78 -10.25
C SER A 433 -0.44 -22.22 -11.56
N ALA A 434 -1.75 -22.43 -11.54
CA ALA A 434 -2.57 -22.66 -12.72
C ALA A 434 -3.85 -21.83 -12.61
N GLY A 435 -4.29 -21.29 -13.74
CA GLY A 435 -5.51 -20.49 -13.84
C GLY A 435 -6.30 -20.81 -15.09
N ALA A 436 -7.61 -20.56 -15.04
CA ALA A 436 -8.51 -20.69 -16.15
C ALA A 436 -9.49 -19.51 -16.17
N LEU A 437 -9.71 -18.93 -17.35
CA LEU A 437 -10.76 -17.96 -17.63
C LEU A 437 -11.69 -18.56 -18.68
N PHE A 438 -12.94 -18.72 -18.31
CA PHE A 438 -13.99 -19.23 -19.21
C PHE A 438 -15.05 -18.16 -19.46
N SER A 439 -15.17 -17.73 -20.71
CA SER A 439 -16.20 -16.79 -21.15
C SER A 439 -17.51 -17.58 -21.38
N LEU A 440 -18.45 -17.46 -20.45
CA LEU A 440 -19.77 -18.09 -20.52
C LEU A 440 -20.62 -17.44 -21.63
N THR A 441 -20.53 -16.12 -21.75
CA THR A 441 -21.16 -15.27 -22.73
C THR A 441 -20.25 -14.07 -23.05
N PRO A 442 -20.56 -13.19 -24.00
CA PRO A 442 -19.80 -11.97 -24.25
C PRO A 442 -19.72 -11.02 -23.04
N VAL A 443 -20.57 -11.19 -22.02
CA VAL A 443 -20.63 -10.30 -20.83
C VAL A 443 -20.38 -11.01 -19.50
N TRP A 444 -20.38 -12.35 -19.48
CA TRP A 444 -20.14 -13.14 -18.28
C TRP A 444 -18.91 -14.03 -18.42
N SER A 445 -18.06 -14.04 -17.46
CA SER A 445 -16.92 -14.96 -17.38
C SER A 445 -16.73 -15.52 -15.98
N VAL A 446 -16.14 -16.71 -15.91
CA VAL A 446 -15.71 -17.37 -14.68
C VAL A 446 -14.21 -17.49 -14.72
N ALA A 447 -13.53 -17.04 -13.66
CA ALA A 447 -12.10 -17.26 -13.45
C ALA A 447 -11.88 -18.17 -12.26
N ALA A 448 -11.04 -19.18 -12.43
CA ALA A 448 -10.60 -20.10 -11.38
C ALA A 448 -9.07 -20.12 -11.34
N ASN A 449 -8.51 -20.15 -10.13
CA ASN A 449 -7.07 -20.18 -9.93
C ASN A 449 -6.71 -21.11 -8.78
N VAL A 450 -5.55 -21.76 -8.90
CA VAL A 450 -4.90 -22.50 -7.81
C VAL A 450 -3.41 -22.20 -7.83
N ALA A 451 -2.82 -22.02 -6.66
CA ALA A 451 -1.38 -21.81 -6.50
C ALA A 451 -0.85 -22.59 -5.30
N TYR A 452 0.32 -23.17 -5.46
CA TYR A 452 1.19 -23.63 -4.38
C TYR A 452 2.33 -22.63 -4.25
N THR A 453 2.54 -22.08 -3.05
CA THR A 453 3.57 -21.08 -2.80
C THR A 453 4.44 -21.47 -1.62
N GLU A 454 5.74 -21.23 -1.74
CA GLU A 454 6.71 -21.32 -0.65
C GLU A 454 7.34 -19.95 -0.41
N ARG A 455 7.51 -19.56 0.86
CA ARG A 455 8.18 -18.34 1.29
C ARG A 455 9.32 -18.69 2.26
N ALA A 456 10.51 -18.15 2.03
CA ALA A 456 11.59 -18.20 3.02
C ALA A 456 11.22 -17.37 4.26
N PRO A 457 11.61 -17.81 5.48
CA PRO A 457 11.52 -16.97 6.67
C PRO A 457 12.33 -15.69 6.51
N THR A 458 11.85 -14.61 7.11
CA THR A 458 12.56 -13.33 7.16
C THR A 458 13.62 -13.33 8.26
N PHE A 459 14.50 -12.33 8.24
CA PHE A 459 15.57 -12.20 9.26
C PHE A 459 15.00 -12.02 10.67
N TYR A 460 13.88 -11.31 10.84
CA TYR A 460 13.27 -11.13 12.15
C TYR A 460 12.53 -12.39 12.62
N GLU A 461 11.89 -13.15 11.74
CA GLU A 461 11.29 -14.44 12.10
C GLU A 461 12.34 -15.46 12.54
N LEU A 462 13.59 -15.30 12.06
CA LEU A 462 14.72 -16.20 12.41
C LEU A 462 15.46 -15.74 13.67
N TYR A 463 15.73 -14.43 13.80
CA TYR A 463 16.78 -13.95 14.69
C TYR A 463 16.34 -12.88 15.68
N SER A 464 15.05 -12.53 15.78
CA SER A 464 14.60 -11.61 16.83
C SER A 464 15.00 -12.12 18.21
N ASN A 465 15.49 -11.22 19.07
CA ASN A 465 15.76 -11.50 20.48
C ASN A 465 15.87 -10.16 21.24
N GLY A 466 14.74 -9.56 21.56
CA GLY A 466 14.74 -8.26 22.23
C GLY A 466 13.36 -7.62 22.33
N PRO A 467 13.33 -6.42 22.97
CA PRO A 467 12.11 -5.63 23.12
C PRO A 467 11.62 -5.11 21.78
N HIS A 468 10.31 -4.90 21.70
CA HIS A 468 9.58 -4.27 20.60
C HIS A 468 8.49 -3.40 21.21
N ASP A 469 8.84 -2.18 21.58
CA ASP A 469 8.04 -1.29 22.43
C ASP A 469 6.73 -0.88 21.76
N ALA A 470 6.75 -0.65 20.45
CA ALA A 470 5.57 -0.32 19.66
C ALA A 470 4.43 -1.34 19.80
N THR A 471 4.71 -2.60 20.16
CA THR A 471 3.72 -3.66 20.38
C THR A 471 3.65 -4.15 21.82
N GLY A 472 4.51 -3.64 22.72
CA GLY A 472 4.62 -4.09 24.10
C GLY A 472 5.04 -5.56 24.23
N GLN A 473 5.91 -6.02 23.34
CA GLN A 473 6.32 -7.42 23.27
C GLN A 473 7.84 -7.58 23.34
N PHE A 474 8.29 -8.66 23.95
CA PHE A 474 9.63 -9.20 23.77
C PHE A 474 9.60 -10.30 22.74
N LEU A 475 10.21 -10.06 21.58
CA LEU A 475 10.13 -10.99 20.44
C LEU A 475 11.32 -11.94 20.41
N ILE A 476 11.03 -13.23 20.22
CA ILE A 476 12.03 -14.28 20.05
C ILE A 476 11.82 -14.96 18.68
N GLY A 477 12.86 -14.91 17.83
CA GLY A 477 12.91 -15.57 16.54
C GLY A 477 13.10 -17.08 16.68
N ASN A 478 12.90 -17.77 15.57
CA ASN A 478 13.15 -19.23 15.49
C ASN A 478 14.24 -19.52 14.44
N PRO A 479 15.51 -19.69 14.85
CA PRO A 479 16.61 -19.98 13.91
C PRO A 479 16.41 -21.28 13.11
N ASN A 480 15.52 -22.17 13.58
CA ASN A 480 15.19 -23.44 12.94
C ASN A 480 13.89 -23.38 12.12
N ALA A 481 13.32 -22.20 11.93
CA ALA A 481 12.10 -22.06 11.15
C ALA A 481 12.25 -22.63 9.74
N SER A 482 11.22 -23.33 9.30
CA SER A 482 11.09 -23.84 7.93
C SER A 482 10.35 -22.84 7.05
N LYS A 483 10.46 -23.00 5.72
CA LYS A 483 9.68 -22.21 4.76
C LYS A 483 8.19 -22.27 5.07
N GLU A 484 7.50 -21.14 4.92
CA GLU A 484 6.03 -21.14 4.82
C GLU A 484 5.60 -21.86 3.55
N LYS A 485 4.46 -22.56 3.63
CA LYS A 485 3.88 -23.30 2.51
C LYS A 485 2.39 -23.12 2.49
N ALA A 486 1.86 -22.63 1.37
CA ALA A 486 0.44 -22.39 1.21
C ALA A 486 -0.11 -22.99 -0.09
N VAL A 487 -1.33 -23.47 -0.04
CA VAL A 487 -2.19 -23.73 -1.20
C VAL A 487 -3.29 -22.69 -1.20
N SER A 488 -3.38 -21.91 -2.27
CA SER A 488 -4.37 -20.85 -2.47
C SER A 488 -5.29 -21.22 -3.62
N THR A 489 -6.60 -21.01 -3.44
CA THR A 489 -7.62 -21.26 -4.47
C THR A 489 -8.55 -20.06 -4.55
N ASP A 490 -8.83 -19.59 -5.75
CA ASP A 490 -9.77 -18.51 -6.06
C ASP A 490 -10.77 -18.94 -7.11
N LEU A 491 -12.04 -18.54 -6.93
CA LEU A 491 -13.09 -18.67 -7.91
C LEU A 491 -13.85 -17.36 -7.99
N SER A 492 -14.02 -16.80 -9.18
CA SER A 492 -14.79 -15.57 -9.37
C SER A 492 -15.71 -15.63 -10.58
N LEU A 493 -16.93 -15.12 -10.40
CA LEU A 493 -17.88 -14.81 -11.47
C LEU A 493 -17.80 -13.33 -11.77
N ARG A 494 -17.62 -12.97 -13.05
CA ARG A 494 -17.43 -11.60 -13.50
C ARG A 494 -18.47 -11.23 -14.55
N TYR A 495 -18.92 -9.99 -14.46
CA TYR A 495 -19.83 -9.35 -15.40
C TYR A 495 -19.24 -8.07 -15.94
N ALA A 496 -19.30 -7.84 -17.25
CA ALA A 496 -18.91 -6.58 -17.88
C ALA A 496 -19.78 -6.30 -19.10
N SER A 497 -20.51 -5.17 -19.10
CA SER A 497 -21.35 -4.75 -20.22
C SER A 497 -21.46 -3.24 -20.26
N GLY A 498 -20.79 -2.59 -21.19
CA GLY A 498 -20.72 -1.13 -21.29
C GLY A 498 -20.14 -0.52 -20.01
N PRO A 499 -20.83 0.42 -19.35
CA PRO A 499 -20.37 1.03 -18.10
C PRO A 499 -20.59 0.14 -16.86
N ASN A 500 -21.32 -0.96 -17.00
CA ASN A 500 -21.70 -1.85 -15.90
C ASN A 500 -20.68 -2.97 -15.75
N ARG A 501 -20.23 -3.19 -14.54
CA ARG A 501 -19.30 -4.26 -14.19
C ARG A 501 -19.58 -4.77 -12.79
N GLY A 502 -19.21 -6.00 -12.54
CA GLY A 502 -19.28 -6.57 -11.21
C GLY A 502 -18.52 -7.88 -11.12
N SER A 503 -18.12 -8.21 -9.92
CA SER A 503 -17.51 -9.50 -9.62
C SER A 503 -17.93 -9.99 -8.24
N VAL A 504 -18.11 -11.30 -8.14
CA VAL A 504 -18.24 -12.02 -6.88
C VAL A 504 -17.16 -13.08 -6.88
N GLY A 505 -16.30 -13.06 -5.86
CA GLY A 505 -15.21 -14.01 -5.72
C GLY A 505 -15.22 -14.67 -4.36
N VAL A 506 -14.81 -15.93 -4.32
CA VAL A 506 -14.52 -16.66 -3.10
C VAL A 506 -13.07 -17.12 -3.13
N PHE A 507 -12.43 -17.15 -1.98
CA PHE A 507 -11.05 -17.62 -1.85
C PHE A 507 -10.88 -18.54 -0.66
N TYR A 508 -9.88 -19.43 -0.76
CA TYR A 508 -9.44 -20.30 0.32
C TYR A 508 -7.93 -20.48 0.26
N ASN A 509 -7.23 -20.11 1.33
CA ASN A 509 -5.78 -20.29 1.49
C ASN A 509 -5.53 -21.19 2.68
N ARG A 510 -4.79 -22.27 2.48
CA ARG A 510 -4.38 -23.22 3.53
C ARG A 510 -2.87 -23.26 3.64
N PHE A 511 -2.39 -22.94 4.83
CA PHE A 511 -0.98 -23.04 5.18
C PHE A 511 -0.74 -24.36 5.93
N SER A 512 0.24 -25.12 5.47
CA SER A 512 0.77 -26.25 6.24
C SER A 512 1.84 -25.81 7.24
N ASN A 513 2.44 -24.65 7.00
CA ASN A 513 3.36 -23.95 7.88
C ASN A 513 3.18 -22.43 7.66
N TYR A 514 2.61 -21.76 8.64
CA TYR A 514 2.37 -20.31 8.70
C TYR A 514 3.19 -19.76 9.87
N LEU A 515 4.19 -18.94 9.61
CA LEU A 515 5.03 -18.35 10.65
C LEU A 515 4.26 -17.21 11.32
N THR A 516 4.06 -17.30 12.61
CA THR A 516 3.32 -16.30 13.39
C THR A 516 3.94 -16.13 14.75
N GLU A 517 3.74 -14.96 15.32
CA GLU A 517 4.01 -14.68 16.72
C GLU A 517 3.04 -15.50 17.58
N TYR A 518 3.57 -16.15 18.58
CA TYR A 518 2.83 -16.94 19.55
C TYR A 518 3.16 -16.44 20.95
N ASN A 519 2.18 -15.86 21.62
CA ASN A 519 2.34 -15.42 22.99
C ASN A 519 2.55 -16.63 23.91
N THR A 520 3.65 -16.63 24.66
CA THR A 520 4.01 -17.73 25.57
C THR A 520 3.26 -17.68 26.90
N GLY A 521 2.63 -16.54 27.20
CA GLY A 521 2.02 -16.25 28.49
C GLY A 521 3.02 -15.80 29.56
N ARG A 522 4.30 -15.69 29.23
CA ARG A 522 5.33 -15.12 30.14
C ARG A 522 5.36 -13.61 29.99
N VAL A 523 5.66 -12.95 31.10
CA VAL A 523 5.96 -11.51 31.15
C VAL A 523 7.43 -11.36 31.54
N VAL A 524 8.15 -10.53 30.78
CA VAL A 524 9.59 -10.36 30.91
C VAL A 524 9.97 -8.85 30.91
N ASN A 525 11.20 -8.53 31.32
CA ASN A 525 11.79 -7.21 31.12
C ASN A 525 12.49 -7.10 29.77
N ASP A 526 13.16 -5.98 29.49
CA ASP A 526 13.87 -5.70 28.24
C ASP A 526 15.07 -6.65 27.98
N ASP A 527 15.56 -7.31 29.00
CA ASP A 527 16.61 -8.34 28.91
C ASP A 527 16.04 -9.75 28.69
N GLY A 528 14.71 -9.90 28.67
CA GLY A 528 14.02 -11.19 28.52
C GLY A 528 13.95 -12.01 29.83
N GLU A 529 14.26 -11.39 30.98
CA GLU A 529 14.16 -12.03 32.29
C GLU A 529 12.72 -11.98 32.82
N PRO A 530 12.19 -13.07 33.41
CA PRO A 530 10.83 -13.11 33.93
C PRO A 530 10.60 -12.07 35.04
N VAL A 531 9.50 -11.30 34.90
CA VAL A 531 9.06 -10.33 35.91
C VAL A 531 7.57 -10.55 36.25
N ALA A 532 7.10 -9.95 37.32
CA ALA A 532 5.68 -10.01 37.66
C ALA A 532 4.84 -9.20 36.65
N PRO A 533 3.65 -9.68 36.25
CA PRO A 533 2.75 -8.90 35.41
C PRO A 533 2.41 -7.54 36.05
N GLY A 534 2.47 -6.46 35.24
CA GLY A 534 2.20 -5.11 35.72
C GLY A 534 3.42 -4.42 36.35
N THR A 535 4.62 -5.02 36.32
CA THR A 535 5.87 -4.33 36.59
C THR A 535 6.09 -3.26 35.51
N ASP A 536 6.56 -2.07 35.90
CA ASP A 536 6.88 -1.01 34.96
C ASP A 536 7.92 -1.49 33.94
N GLY A 537 7.72 -1.19 32.65
CA GLY A 537 8.56 -1.70 31.55
C GLY A 537 8.40 -3.20 31.25
N SER A 538 7.36 -3.88 31.76
CA SER A 538 7.18 -5.29 31.48
C SER A 538 6.56 -5.54 30.10
N LEU A 539 7.10 -6.55 29.39
CA LEU A 539 6.75 -6.92 28.03
C LEU A 539 6.15 -8.35 27.98
N ASN A 540 5.19 -8.57 27.09
CA ASN A 540 4.66 -9.92 26.82
C ASN A 540 5.63 -10.70 25.92
N GLU A 541 6.11 -11.86 26.37
CA GLU A 541 6.98 -12.70 25.54
C GLU A 541 6.22 -13.36 24.41
N ALA A 542 6.69 -13.16 23.17
CA ALA A 542 6.17 -13.81 21.98
C ALA A 542 7.30 -14.49 21.18
N ILE A 543 7.04 -15.70 20.68
CA ILE A 543 8.01 -16.48 19.89
C ILE A 543 7.48 -16.72 18.48
N TYR A 544 8.35 -16.65 17.47
CA TYR A 544 8.01 -17.05 16.12
C TYR A 544 7.95 -18.56 15.98
N ARG A 545 6.80 -19.07 15.56
CA ARG A 545 6.62 -20.51 15.30
C ARG A 545 5.72 -20.77 14.09
N GLY A 546 5.95 -21.90 13.44
CA GLY A 546 5.09 -22.38 12.36
C GLY A 546 3.85 -23.07 12.92
N VAL A 547 2.68 -22.71 12.41
CA VAL A 547 1.40 -23.32 12.71
C VAL A 547 0.66 -23.66 11.42
N ARG A 548 -0.34 -24.56 11.50
CA ARG A 548 -1.27 -24.72 10.39
C ARG A 548 -2.32 -23.60 10.46
N ALA A 549 -2.53 -22.92 9.33
CA ALA A 549 -3.47 -21.82 9.28
C ALA A 549 -4.38 -21.91 8.06
N GLU A 550 -5.56 -21.33 8.15
CA GLU A 550 -6.46 -21.17 7.01
C GLU A 550 -7.11 -19.80 6.99
N PHE A 551 -7.26 -19.29 5.77
CA PHE A 551 -7.93 -18.03 5.45
C PHE A 551 -8.95 -18.30 4.37
N TYR A 552 -10.19 -17.87 4.54
CA TYR A 552 -11.21 -17.97 3.51
C TYR A 552 -12.18 -16.81 3.58
N GLY A 553 -12.84 -16.53 2.46
CA GLY A 553 -13.75 -15.41 2.44
C GLY A 553 -14.45 -15.21 1.11
N ILE A 554 -15.16 -14.10 1.07
CA ILE A 554 -15.92 -13.64 -0.09
C ILE A 554 -15.62 -12.18 -0.34
N GLU A 555 -15.48 -11.81 -1.61
CA GLU A 555 -15.28 -10.46 -2.10
C GLU A 555 -16.36 -10.14 -3.14
N LEU A 556 -16.95 -8.96 -3.05
CA LEU A 556 -17.94 -8.44 -3.99
C LEU A 556 -17.54 -7.04 -4.41
N ASP A 557 -17.55 -6.78 -5.72
CA ASP A 557 -17.39 -5.46 -6.33
C ASP A 557 -18.42 -5.31 -7.44
N GLY A 558 -19.09 -4.16 -7.48
CA GLY A 558 -20.07 -3.89 -8.51
C GLY A 558 -20.22 -2.40 -8.78
N LYS A 559 -20.35 -2.05 -10.07
CA LYS A 559 -20.70 -0.72 -10.53
C LYS A 559 -21.81 -0.83 -11.58
N TRP A 560 -22.86 -0.10 -11.36
CA TRP A 560 -24.04 -0.09 -12.20
C TRP A 560 -24.43 1.32 -12.61
N ARG A 561 -24.52 1.63 -13.92
CA ARG A 561 -25.10 2.86 -14.46
C ARG A 561 -26.62 2.82 -14.34
N ALA A 562 -27.15 3.33 -13.21
CA ALA A 562 -28.59 3.32 -12.94
C ALA A 562 -29.38 4.32 -13.81
N PHE A 563 -28.73 5.42 -14.19
CA PHE A 563 -29.36 6.46 -15.01
C PHE A 563 -28.35 7.17 -15.91
N ALA A 564 -28.74 7.43 -17.16
CA ALA A 564 -27.97 8.25 -18.11
C ALA A 564 -28.92 8.90 -19.09
N ARG A 565 -29.26 10.18 -18.89
CA ARG A 565 -30.14 10.93 -19.76
C ARG A 565 -29.90 12.43 -19.67
N ARG A 566 -29.90 13.14 -20.80
CA ARG A 566 -29.77 14.61 -20.91
C ARG A 566 -28.54 15.17 -20.15
N GLY A 567 -27.40 14.46 -20.23
CA GLY A 567 -26.17 14.85 -19.56
C GLY A 567 -26.07 14.51 -18.08
N HIS A 568 -27.15 13.98 -17.48
CA HIS A 568 -27.13 13.47 -16.10
C HIS A 568 -26.74 12.00 -16.10
N THR A 569 -25.91 11.62 -15.18
CA THR A 569 -25.53 10.23 -14.92
C THR A 569 -25.65 9.89 -13.43
N VAL A 570 -26.09 8.67 -13.12
CA VAL A 570 -26.05 8.10 -11.78
C VAL A 570 -25.44 6.73 -11.87
N ASP A 571 -24.29 6.55 -11.24
CA ASP A 571 -23.66 5.24 -11.06
C ASP A 571 -23.84 4.80 -9.60
N LEU A 572 -24.27 3.57 -9.40
CA LEU A 572 -24.29 2.93 -8.08
C LEU A 572 -23.11 1.98 -7.98
N GLU A 573 -22.41 2.02 -6.86
CA GLU A 573 -21.29 1.14 -6.56
C GLU A 573 -21.58 0.38 -5.26
N LEU A 574 -21.31 -0.92 -5.27
CA LEU A 574 -21.40 -1.79 -4.09
C LEU A 574 -20.10 -2.55 -3.96
N THR A 575 -19.47 -2.46 -2.80
CA THR A 575 -18.35 -3.31 -2.41
C THR A 575 -18.67 -4.01 -1.11
N ALA A 576 -18.30 -5.28 -0.97
CA ALA A 576 -18.38 -5.99 0.30
C ALA A 576 -17.26 -7.03 0.37
N ASP A 577 -16.75 -7.27 1.57
CA ASP A 577 -15.73 -8.28 1.81
C ASP A 577 -15.88 -8.89 3.21
N TYR A 578 -15.56 -10.17 3.29
CA TYR A 578 -15.47 -10.92 4.53
C TYR A 578 -14.28 -11.87 4.47
N THR A 579 -13.48 -11.85 5.52
CA THR A 579 -12.36 -12.77 5.71
C THR A 579 -12.46 -13.47 7.03
N HIS A 580 -12.27 -14.79 7.00
CA HIS A 580 -12.12 -15.62 8.18
C HIS A 580 -10.71 -16.19 8.20
N ALA A 581 -10.01 -16.05 9.33
CA ALA A 581 -8.68 -16.62 9.51
C ALA A 581 -8.57 -17.29 10.89
N ARG A 582 -7.94 -18.46 10.91
CA ARG A 582 -7.71 -19.20 12.16
C ARG A 582 -6.43 -20.04 12.13
N ASN A 583 -5.87 -20.23 13.30
CA ASN A 583 -4.90 -21.29 13.58
C ASN A 583 -5.65 -22.64 13.64
N VAL A 584 -5.34 -23.56 12.75
CA VAL A 584 -6.03 -24.87 12.67
C VAL A 584 -5.62 -25.79 13.82
N ASP A 585 -4.43 -25.60 14.39
CA ASP A 585 -3.90 -26.45 15.47
C ASP A 585 -4.61 -26.18 16.80
N THR A 586 -4.97 -24.92 17.06
CA THR A 586 -5.62 -24.51 18.31
C THR A 586 -7.09 -24.14 18.15
N GLY A 587 -7.56 -23.88 16.93
CA GLY A 587 -8.89 -23.33 16.64
C GLY A 587 -9.00 -21.81 16.89
N GLN A 588 -7.97 -21.18 17.42
CA GLN A 588 -7.96 -19.74 17.73
C GLN A 588 -8.02 -18.88 16.48
N PRO A 589 -8.72 -17.74 16.50
CA PRO A 589 -8.64 -16.74 15.43
C PRO A 589 -7.19 -16.25 15.25
N LEU A 590 -6.85 -15.88 14.02
CA LEU A 590 -5.62 -15.13 13.78
C LEU A 590 -5.86 -13.62 14.00
N PRO A 591 -4.83 -12.87 14.40
CA PRO A 591 -4.96 -11.44 14.70
C PRO A 591 -5.17 -10.59 13.44
N ARG A 592 -5.61 -9.36 13.62
CA ARG A 592 -5.70 -8.31 12.60
C ARG A 592 -6.55 -8.66 11.37
N VAL A 593 -7.62 -9.39 11.56
CA VAL A 593 -8.58 -9.72 10.50
C VAL A 593 -9.74 -8.73 10.53
N ALA A 594 -10.01 -8.09 9.39
CA ALA A 594 -11.14 -7.17 9.25
C ALA A 594 -12.48 -7.92 9.41
N PRO A 595 -13.51 -7.30 10.01
CA PRO A 595 -14.85 -7.85 10.05
C PRO A 595 -15.50 -7.84 8.66
N LEU A 596 -16.71 -8.40 8.54
CA LEU A 596 -17.55 -8.14 7.37
C LEU A 596 -17.71 -6.63 7.18
N ARG A 597 -17.48 -6.14 5.96
CA ARG A 597 -17.70 -4.74 5.58
C ARG A 597 -18.53 -4.68 4.31
N ALA A 598 -19.34 -3.64 4.22
CA ALA A 598 -20.07 -3.30 3.00
C ALA A 598 -20.08 -1.79 2.80
N THR A 599 -19.86 -1.36 1.56
CA THR A 599 -19.94 0.06 1.15
C THR A 599 -20.89 0.17 -0.03
N LEU A 600 -21.91 1.02 0.13
CA LEU A 600 -22.79 1.44 -0.94
C LEU A 600 -22.48 2.89 -1.28
N ALA A 601 -22.27 3.18 -2.56
CA ALA A 601 -22.04 4.55 -3.03
C ALA A 601 -22.89 4.88 -4.24
N ALA A 602 -23.22 6.17 -4.38
CA ALA A 602 -23.88 6.75 -5.52
C ALA A 602 -23.04 7.91 -6.05
N ASP A 603 -22.66 7.82 -7.32
CA ASP A 603 -21.94 8.85 -8.05
C ASP A 603 -22.91 9.54 -9.01
N TYR A 604 -23.16 10.82 -8.81
CA TYR A 604 -23.93 11.68 -9.72
C TYR A 604 -23.00 12.56 -10.53
N GLY A 605 -23.27 12.69 -11.83
CA GLY A 605 -22.56 13.59 -12.73
C GLY A 605 -23.53 14.41 -13.59
N TYR A 606 -23.25 15.72 -13.70
CA TYR A 606 -23.96 16.63 -14.62
C TYR A 606 -23.04 17.76 -15.08
N GLY A 607 -22.69 17.74 -16.36
CA GLY A 607 -21.74 18.70 -16.93
C GLY A 607 -20.43 18.75 -16.13
N PRO A 608 -20.04 19.91 -15.56
CA PRO A 608 -18.82 20.03 -14.76
C PRO A 608 -18.99 19.55 -13.31
N PHE A 609 -20.22 19.33 -12.84
CA PHE A 609 -20.52 18.96 -11.46
C PHE A 609 -20.51 17.45 -11.26
N GLY A 610 -19.92 17.03 -10.18
CA GLY A 610 -19.99 15.67 -9.66
C GLY A 610 -20.33 15.68 -8.18
N ALA A 611 -21.07 14.67 -7.75
CA ALA A 611 -21.36 14.43 -6.34
C ALA A 611 -21.29 12.92 -6.07
N ARG A 612 -20.63 12.54 -4.99
CA ARG A 612 -20.59 11.17 -4.49
C ARG A 612 -21.10 11.15 -3.05
N ALA A 613 -21.98 10.23 -2.75
CA ALA A 613 -22.33 9.86 -1.38
C ALA A 613 -22.04 8.39 -1.17
N GLN A 614 -21.44 8.04 -0.03
CA GLN A 614 -21.14 6.66 0.31
C GLN A 614 -21.46 6.37 1.77
N VAL A 615 -22.02 5.19 2.02
CA VAL A 615 -22.24 4.65 3.36
C VAL A 615 -21.40 3.37 3.47
N THR A 616 -20.53 3.35 4.47
CA THR A 616 -19.75 2.16 4.83
C THR A 616 -20.23 1.64 6.17
N HIS A 617 -20.62 0.35 6.20
CA HIS A 617 -20.92 -0.36 7.43
C HIS A 617 -19.89 -1.45 7.63
N ALA A 618 -19.26 -1.46 8.80
CA ALA A 618 -18.44 -2.57 9.29
C ALA A 618 -19.12 -3.17 10.52
N TRP A 619 -19.22 -4.50 10.53
CA TRP A 619 -19.76 -5.21 11.68
C TRP A 619 -18.74 -5.29 12.81
N SER A 620 -19.19 -5.62 14.01
CA SER A 620 -18.31 -5.85 15.15
C SER A 620 -17.37 -7.03 14.88
N GLN A 621 -16.14 -6.96 15.41
CA GLN A 621 -15.18 -8.06 15.38
C GLN A 621 -14.92 -8.57 16.78
N HIS A 622 -15.57 -9.69 17.09
CA HIS A 622 -15.38 -10.42 18.35
C HIS A 622 -14.49 -11.66 18.21
N ARG A 623 -14.12 -12.00 16.96
CA ARG A 623 -13.24 -13.11 16.67
C ARG A 623 -11.80 -12.62 16.66
N VAL A 624 -11.24 -12.52 17.84
CA VAL A 624 -9.87 -12.08 18.12
C VAL A 624 -9.15 -13.15 18.91
N PRO A 625 -7.81 -13.22 18.89
CA PRO A 625 -7.04 -14.09 19.79
C PRO A 625 -7.35 -13.83 21.26
N ASP A 626 -7.04 -14.80 22.12
CA ASP A 626 -7.17 -14.63 23.58
C ASP A 626 -6.33 -13.42 24.03
N ASN A 627 -6.88 -12.62 24.95
CA ASN A 627 -6.29 -11.39 25.47
C ASN A 627 -6.11 -10.24 24.47
N ASP A 628 -6.76 -10.33 23.31
CA ASP A 628 -6.79 -9.25 22.32
C ASP A 628 -8.12 -8.47 22.37
N PHE A 629 -8.14 -7.23 21.89
CA PHE A 629 -9.33 -6.38 21.94
C PHE A 629 -10.29 -6.67 20.79
N SER A 630 -11.56 -6.88 21.13
CA SER A 630 -12.67 -6.83 20.17
C SER A 630 -12.92 -5.37 19.73
N THR A 631 -13.58 -5.19 18.60
CA THR A 631 -14.00 -3.86 18.11
C THR A 631 -15.49 -3.83 17.80
N ASP A 632 -16.12 -2.72 18.13
CA ASP A 632 -17.53 -2.49 17.81
C ASP A 632 -17.72 -2.22 16.31
N GLY A 633 -18.92 -2.48 15.80
CA GLY A 633 -19.32 -2.11 14.45
C GLY A 633 -19.59 -0.60 14.34
N TYR A 634 -19.45 -0.08 13.14
CA TYR A 634 -19.71 1.33 12.86
C TYR A 634 -20.43 1.54 11.52
N THR A 635 -21.08 2.70 11.37
CA THR A 635 -21.65 3.15 10.11
C THR A 635 -21.15 4.55 9.80
N SER A 636 -20.33 4.70 8.78
CA SER A 636 -19.73 5.97 8.36
C SER A 636 -20.40 6.48 7.09
N LEU A 637 -20.72 7.79 7.06
CA LEU A 637 -21.18 8.51 5.88
C LEU A 637 -20.06 9.41 5.34
N GLY A 638 -19.72 9.23 4.07
CA GLY A 638 -18.84 10.10 3.31
C GLY A 638 -19.58 10.83 2.19
N VAL A 639 -19.23 12.07 1.91
CA VAL A 639 -19.76 12.85 0.79
C VAL A 639 -18.63 13.58 0.10
N MET A 640 -18.65 13.63 -1.23
CA MET A 640 -17.69 14.40 -2.01
C MET A 640 -18.42 15.18 -3.11
N LEU A 641 -18.14 16.46 -3.20
CA LEU A 641 -18.59 17.33 -4.28
C LEU A 641 -17.40 17.71 -5.14
N THR A 642 -17.57 17.71 -6.45
CA THR A 642 -16.51 18.06 -7.41
C THR A 642 -17.02 19.05 -8.45
N TYR A 643 -16.14 19.95 -8.87
CA TYR A 643 -16.39 20.89 -9.96
C TYR A 643 -15.18 20.93 -10.89
N LYS A 644 -15.40 20.62 -12.18
CA LYS A 644 -14.38 20.62 -13.22
C LYS A 644 -14.54 21.86 -14.07
N PHE A 645 -13.49 22.63 -14.27
CA PHE A 645 -13.50 23.83 -15.10
C PHE A 645 -12.18 24.02 -15.85
N ARG A 646 -12.18 24.95 -16.78
CA ARG A 646 -10.98 25.29 -17.56
C ARG A 646 -10.66 26.77 -17.40
N VAL A 647 -9.37 27.09 -17.30
CA VAL A 647 -8.86 28.45 -17.35
C VAL A 647 -7.76 28.47 -18.40
N GLY A 648 -8.04 29.06 -19.57
CA GLY A 648 -7.14 28.97 -20.71
C GLY A 648 -6.91 27.51 -21.15
N ALA A 649 -5.67 27.10 -21.22
CA ALA A 649 -5.26 25.72 -21.57
C ALA A 649 -5.29 24.76 -20.38
N THR A 650 -5.49 25.25 -19.15
CA THR A 650 -5.40 24.43 -17.94
C THR A 650 -6.76 23.83 -17.56
N HIS A 651 -6.72 22.59 -17.07
CA HIS A 651 -7.88 21.86 -16.55
C HIS A 651 -7.84 21.84 -15.02
N TRP A 652 -8.94 22.22 -14.40
CA TRP A 652 -9.07 22.35 -12.96
C TRP A 652 -10.13 21.40 -12.40
N LEU A 653 -9.81 20.83 -11.26
CA LEU A 653 -10.73 20.07 -10.41
C LEU A 653 -10.73 20.69 -9.01
N ALA A 654 -11.82 21.31 -8.62
CA ALA A 654 -12.05 21.69 -7.23
C ALA A 654 -12.92 20.62 -6.57
N TYR A 655 -12.64 20.29 -5.30
CA TYR A 655 -13.46 19.35 -4.56
C TYR A 655 -13.60 19.71 -3.09
N LEU A 656 -14.71 19.25 -2.52
CA LEU A 656 -15.00 19.29 -1.09
C LEU A 656 -15.36 17.88 -0.65
N ARG A 657 -14.61 17.32 0.30
CA ARG A 657 -14.81 15.97 0.84
C ARG A 657 -15.18 16.04 2.31
N GLY A 658 -16.27 15.40 2.69
CA GLY A 658 -16.68 15.17 4.06
C GLY A 658 -16.49 13.71 4.42
N ASP A 659 -15.75 13.43 5.48
CA ASP A 659 -15.47 12.10 5.97
C ASP A 659 -16.11 11.90 7.35
N ASN A 660 -16.56 10.67 7.61
CA ASN A 660 -17.19 10.28 8.88
C ASN A 660 -18.24 11.30 9.37
N LEU A 661 -19.14 11.75 8.47
CA LEU A 661 -20.15 12.78 8.79
C LEU A 661 -21.13 12.35 9.89
N THR A 662 -21.25 11.05 10.13
CA THR A 662 -21.97 10.46 11.26
C THR A 662 -21.28 10.64 12.60
N ASN A 663 -20.01 11.06 12.60
CA ASN A 663 -19.15 11.24 13.78
C ASN A 663 -19.08 10.00 14.67
N GLN A 664 -18.97 8.83 14.04
CA GLN A 664 -18.82 7.56 14.74
C GLN A 664 -17.39 7.42 15.31
N GLU A 665 -17.27 6.79 16.47
CA GLU A 665 -16.00 6.26 16.92
C GLU A 665 -15.69 5.03 16.07
N ILE A 666 -14.58 5.06 15.35
CA ILE A 666 -14.14 4.01 14.44
C ILE A 666 -12.82 3.45 14.95
N ARG A 667 -12.77 2.15 15.25
CA ARG A 667 -11.55 1.43 15.61
C ARG A 667 -11.41 0.24 14.68
N TYR A 668 -10.34 0.24 13.88
CA TYR A 668 -10.10 -0.90 12.99
C TYR A 668 -9.58 -2.09 13.78
N SER A 669 -10.22 -3.24 13.65
CA SER A 669 -9.75 -4.51 14.23
C SER A 669 -8.36 -4.94 13.73
N THR A 670 -7.93 -4.35 12.61
CA THR A 670 -6.63 -4.57 12.00
C THR A 670 -5.50 -3.70 12.59
N SER A 671 -5.85 -2.69 13.39
CA SER A 671 -4.87 -1.85 14.10
C SER A 671 -4.37 -2.52 15.38
N VAL A 672 -3.08 -2.49 15.61
CA VAL A 672 -2.48 -2.93 16.88
C VAL A 672 -2.76 -1.94 18.01
N VAL A 673 -2.93 -0.66 17.67
CA VAL A 673 -3.25 0.42 18.62
C VAL A 673 -4.75 0.73 18.73
N ARG A 674 -5.63 -0.21 18.35
CA ARG A 674 -7.10 0.00 18.40
C ARG A 674 -7.63 0.30 19.80
N GLY A 675 -6.91 -0.13 20.85
CA GLY A 675 -7.18 0.25 22.23
C GLY A 675 -6.80 1.69 22.56
N LEU A 676 -5.81 2.25 21.87
CA LEU A 676 -5.17 3.54 22.19
C LEU A 676 -5.64 4.68 21.28
N ALA A 677 -5.92 4.40 20.00
CA ALA A 677 -6.24 5.41 19.02
C ALA A 677 -7.40 4.96 18.10
N PRO A 678 -8.52 5.70 18.05
CA PRO A 678 -9.52 5.55 17.01
C PRO A 678 -9.13 6.31 15.75
N GLU A 679 -9.85 6.08 14.65
CA GLU A 679 -9.78 6.85 13.43
C GLU A 679 -10.42 8.25 13.57
N GLY A 680 -10.17 9.13 12.59
CA GLY A 680 -10.66 10.51 12.61
C GLY A 680 -12.16 10.65 12.76
N GLY A 681 -12.58 11.61 13.57
CA GLY A 681 -13.96 12.05 13.71
C GLY A 681 -14.45 12.79 12.45
N ARG A 682 -15.67 13.34 12.54
CA ARG A 682 -16.27 14.13 11.46
C ARG A 682 -15.34 15.22 10.98
N SER A 683 -15.14 15.27 9.66
CA SER A 683 -14.24 16.25 9.08
C SER A 683 -14.65 16.68 7.68
N VAL A 684 -14.10 17.81 7.24
CA VAL A 684 -14.24 18.35 5.89
C VAL A 684 -12.87 18.74 5.37
N MET A 685 -12.58 18.37 4.12
CA MET A 685 -11.36 18.72 3.39
C MET A 685 -11.72 19.37 2.07
N ALA A 686 -11.06 20.46 1.73
CA ALA A 686 -11.10 21.09 0.42
C ALA A 686 -9.82 20.80 -0.35
N GLY A 687 -9.93 20.62 -1.66
CA GLY A 687 -8.76 20.44 -2.53
C GLY A 687 -8.97 21.07 -3.89
N LEU A 688 -7.84 21.40 -4.50
CA LEU A 688 -7.76 22.00 -5.83
C LEU A 688 -6.62 21.35 -6.60
N ARG A 689 -6.93 20.78 -7.75
CA ARG A 689 -5.96 20.18 -8.65
C ARG A 689 -6.03 20.85 -10.02
N THR A 690 -4.88 21.11 -10.63
CA THR A 690 -4.80 21.57 -12.02
C THR A 690 -3.82 20.73 -12.82
N THR A 691 -4.11 20.63 -14.12
CA THR A 691 -3.21 20.03 -15.12
C THR A 691 -3.09 20.96 -16.33
N PHE A 692 -1.91 21.04 -16.92
CA PHE A 692 -1.59 21.90 -18.07
C PHE A 692 -0.71 21.21 -19.08
#